data_cfa144dd8d5a57375042b23dd257af02
#
_entry.id   cfa144dd8d5a57375042b23dd257af02
#
_cell.length_a   1.000
_cell.length_b   1.000
_cell.length_c   1.000
_cell.angle_alpha   90.00
_cell.angle_beta   90.00
_cell.angle_gamma   90.00
#
_symmetry.space_group_name_H-M   'P 1'
#
loop_
_entity.id
_entity.type
_entity.pdbx_description
1 polymer ?
#
loop_
_entity_poly.entity_id
_entity_poly.type
_entity_poly.pdbx_seq_one_letter_code
_entity_poly.pdbx_strand_id
1 'polypeptide(L)'
;MALIMMLFPYTYTNAAGIGTWRNYLSYHDVTQIEKANNNMLYVLASNGLYSYNTNDHSLQTFDKTNVLSDCEILFIKWNTSAKRLLIVYSNGNIDIMDNSANVINISDYYTKSMTEDKTVNDIYMYGKYAMMATGFGIVQINISDCEISNTYNLGFNVNYCYVQNNTLYAASKTKGIYKCPMTDNLLDPNNWKWHSAYVAKQTEENNELKELVSALLPGGPKNNNFGDMKFSNGKLYTCGGNITDRTPGCIQVWDGNEWQIYQDDDIQDITGLPYIDLVSIAVDPTNNRHVAVSGRMGVYEFMDGKFHKHHTEGNSPLVHAGTVKDSDPNKLLYIMAQAVNFDNSGNLWTLNSISTNNIILKLSNDYEWTTWKPQSLMYNNNYGLENLTDIMFDSRGLMWFVNDFYRVPSVHCFQPSTGGINSIKSFVNQDGTSLTITQVRCVAEDKNGDIWIGTNIGPLLLSQNSISEENPIFTQVKVPRNDGTNYADYLLSGVDISCMAVDGGNRKWFGTYNNGVYLISDDNIEQVQHFTAENSELLSNNILSMAINDVSGEVFFGTDKGLCSYMSDATAAAGEMEKDNVYAYPNPVKPDYAGLITVVGLSMNADVKITTSSGALVAQGKSNGGTFTWDGNDASGNRVASGVYMVMTAKEDGSKGCVCKIAIVN
;
A
#
# COMPACT_ATOMS: atom_id res chain seq x y z
N MET A 1 41.23 32.30 13.21
CA MET A 1 40.79 31.00 12.81
C MET A 1 39.76 30.54 13.83
N ALA A 2 38.48 30.88 13.63
CA ALA A 2 37.40 30.59 14.57
C ALA A 2 36.73 29.28 14.14
N LEU A 3 36.78 28.28 15.02
CA LEU A 3 36.14 26.96 14.84
C LEU A 3 34.64 27.11 15.08
N ILE A 4 33.83 27.14 14.03
CA ILE A 4 32.38 27.08 14.13
C ILE A 4 32.02 25.62 14.36
N MET A 5 31.72 25.28 15.61
CA MET A 5 31.04 24.03 15.96
C MET A 5 29.59 24.10 15.45
N MET A 6 29.30 23.44 14.35
CA MET A 6 27.90 23.16 13.96
C MET A 6 27.33 22.16 14.96
N LEU A 7 26.50 22.63 15.86
CA LEU A 7 25.57 21.80 16.63
C LEU A 7 24.49 21.32 15.68
N PHE A 8 24.63 20.09 15.18
CA PHE A 8 23.48 19.37 14.59
C PHE A 8 22.49 19.10 15.72
N PRO A 9 21.24 19.53 15.60
CA PRO A 9 20.21 19.06 16.51
C PRO A 9 20.06 17.54 16.29
N TYR A 10 20.38 16.76 17.30
CA TYR A 10 19.93 15.37 17.36
C TYR A 10 18.40 15.42 17.44
N THR A 11 17.74 15.29 16.31
CA THR A 11 16.31 14.93 16.28
C THR A 11 16.24 13.52 16.80
N TYR A 12 15.81 13.37 18.05
CA TYR A 12 15.30 12.09 18.52
C TYR A 12 14.09 11.79 17.65
N THR A 13 14.24 10.91 16.67
CA THR A 13 13.10 10.27 16.06
C THR A 13 12.46 9.46 17.15
N ASN A 14 11.34 9.94 17.72
CA ASN A 14 10.50 9.12 18.55
C ASN A 14 10.12 7.92 17.69
N ALA A 15 10.51 6.71 18.11
CA ALA A 15 10.02 5.50 17.48
C ALA A 15 8.48 5.60 17.46
N ALA A 16 7.88 5.41 16.28
CA ALA A 16 6.43 5.45 16.14
C ALA A 16 5.84 4.42 17.11
N GLY A 17 4.85 4.82 17.90
CA GLY A 17 4.22 3.91 18.86
C GLY A 17 3.43 2.82 18.14
N ILE A 18 3.34 1.64 18.74
CA ILE A 18 2.49 0.56 18.23
C ILE A 18 1.06 1.08 18.06
N GLY A 19 0.43 0.71 16.95
CA GLY A 19 -0.90 1.18 16.59
C GLY A 19 -0.93 2.47 15.77
N THR A 20 0.21 3.11 15.52
CA THR A 20 0.27 4.33 14.72
C THR A 20 0.35 4.05 13.22
N TRP A 21 -0.22 4.96 12.45
CA TRP A 21 -0.21 4.95 10.99
C TRP A 21 0.69 6.06 10.44
N ARG A 22 1.19 5.86 9.23
CA ARG A 22 1.93 6.85 8.46
C ARG A 22 1.57 6.74 6.98
N ASN A 23 1.37 7.90 6.32
CA ASN A 23 1.15 7.98 4.88
C ASN A 23 2.41 8.45 4.16
N TYR A 24 2.61 7.94 2.93
CA TYR A 24 3.72 8.28 2.05
C TYR A 24 3.16 8.70 0.68
N LEU A 25 2.68 9.94 0.60
CA LEU A 25 2.07 10.47 -0.62
C LEU A 25 3.10 11.16 -1.51
N SER A 26 2.91 11.05 -2.83
CA SER A 26 3.67 11.80 -3.81
C SER A 26 3.17 13.25 -3.88
N TYR A 27 4.11 14.18 -4.06
CA TYR A 27 3.83 15.61 -4.25
C TYR A 27 4.47 16.17 -5.53
N HIS A 28 4.75 15.31 -6.53
CA HIS A 28 5.53 15.71 -7.70
C HIS A 28 4.67 16.30 -8.83
N ASP A 29 3.51 15.73 -9.13
CA ASP A 29 2.69 16.17 -10.27
C ASP A 29 1.65 17.21 -9.84
N VAL A 30 2.00 18.48 -9.98
CA VAL A 30 1.10 19.59 -9.61
C VAL A 30 -0.10 19.66 -10.55
N THR A 31 -1.31 19.50 -9.98
CA THR A 31 -2.58 19.49 -10.70
C THR A 31 -3.41 20.75 -10.47
N GLN A 32 -3.41 21.28 -9.25
CA GLN A 32 -4.17 22.50 -8.91
C GLN A 32 -3.38 23.37 -7.92
N ILE A 33 -3.51 24.69 -8.08
CA ILE A 33 -2.90 25.69 -7.20
C ILE A 33 -3.98 26.71 -6.83
N GLU A 34 -4.20 26.92 -5.54
CA GLU A 34 -5.11 27.95 -5.03
C GLU A 34 -4.35 28.98 -4.20
N LYS A 35 -4.47 30.24 -4.56
CA LYS A 35 -3.86 31.35 -3.83
C LYS A 35 -4.79 31.83 -2.73
N ALA A 36 -4.40 31.58 -1.49
CA ALA A 36 -5.12 32.01 -0.31
C ALA A 36 -4.41 33.21 0.32
N ASN A 37 -5.08 34.33 0.41
CA ASN A 37 -4.50 35.58 0.96
C ASN A 37 -3.16 35.98 0.27
N ASN A 38 -2.42 36.91 0.88
CA ASN A 38 -1.28 37.49 0.19
C ASN A 38 -0.08 36.56 0.00
N ASN A 39 0.10 35.53 0.86
CA ASN A 39 1.35 34.81 0.93
C ASN A 39 1.20 33.27 1.05
N MET A 40 -0.02 32.74 1.06
CA MET A 40 -0.25 31.31 1.20
C MET A 40 -0.75 30.72 -0.11
N LEU A 41 -0.09 29.65 -0.55
CA LEU A 41 -0.52 28.80 -1.66
C LEU A 41 -0.97 27.45 -1.09
N TYR A 42 -2.08 26.92 -1.57
CA TYR A 42 -2.45 25.51 -1.41
C TYR A 42 -2.25 24.81 -2.74
N VAL A 43 -1.56 23.69 -2.70
CA VAL A 43 -1.15 22.95 -3.90
C VAL A 43 -1.61 21.52 -3.78
N LEU A 44 -2.38 21.07 -4.77
CA LEU A 44 -2.69 19.67 -4.99
C LEU A 44 -1.69 19.11 -6.00
N ALA A 45 -0.92 18.12 -5.60
CA ALA A 45 0.05 17.46 -6.44
C ALA A 45 -0.08 15.94 -6.31
N SER A 46 -0.16 15.24 -7.44
CA SER A 46 -0.52 13.82 -7.49
C SER A 46 -1.81 13.56 -6.70
N ASN A 47 -1.72 13.04 -5.47
CA ASN A 47 -2.84 12.84 -4.56
C ASN A 47 -2.59 13.50 -3.19
N GLY A 48 -1.54 14.28 -3.08
CA GLY A 48 -1.13 14.96 -1.85
C GLY A 48 -1.49 16.44 -1.84
N LEU A 49 -1.93 16.95 -0.71
CA LEU A 49 -2.17 18.38 -0.48
C LEU A 49 -1.07 18.97 0.40
N TYR A 50 -0.54 20.11 0.00
CA TYR A 50 0.36 20.88 0.86
C TYR A 50 0.08 22.38 0.76
N SER A 51 0.51 23.13 1.78
CA SER A 51 0.56 24.59 1.74
C SER A 51 2.00 25.07 1.66
N TYR A 52 2.18 26.19 1.01
CA TYR A 52 3.46 26.92 0.93
C TYR A 52 3.27 28.39 1.28
N ASN A 53 4.01 28.87 2.24
CA ASN A 53 4.05 30.28 2.60
C ASN A 53 5.21 30.97 1.89
N THR A 54 4.90 31.90 0.97
CA THR A 54 5.89 32.60 0.14
C THR A 54 6.75 33.59 0.93
N ASN A 55 6.41 33.93 2.19
CA ASN A 55 7.19 34.87 3.00
C ASN A 55 8.31 34.19 3.79
N ASP A 56 8.01 33.09 4.46
CA ASP A 56 8.93 32.37 5.33
C ASP A 56 9.39 31.04 4.74
N HIS A 57 8.89 30.68 3.56
CA HIS A 57 9.17 29.46 2.81
C HIS A 57 8.79 28.17 3.57
N SER A 58 7.88 28.26 4.54
CA SER A 58 7.41 27.08 5.25
C SER A 58 6.48 26.23 4.37
N LEU A 59 6.65 24.90 4.50
CA LEU A 59 5.83 23.87 3.86
C LEU A 59 5.10 23.08 4.93
N GLN A 60 3.83 22.77 4.67
CA GLN A 60 3.04 21.87 5.51
C GLN A 60 2.23 20.93 4.62
N THR A 61 2.35 19.62 4.87
CA THR A 61 1.57 18.58 4.17
C THR A 61 0.31 18.21 4.95
N PHE A 62 -0.73 17.86 4.21
CA PHE A 62 -2.03 17.47 4.76
C PHE A 62 -2.45 16.14 4.17
N ASP A 63 -2.77 15.20 5.03
CA ASP A 63 -3.28 13.89 4.67
C ASP A 63 -4.23 13.34 5.74
N LYS A 64 -4.74 12.13 5.52
CA LYS A 64 -5.72 11.50 6.41
C LYS A 64 -5.17 11.23 7.82
N THR A 65 -3.86 11.03 7.99
CA THR A 65 -3.24 10.77 9.30
C THR A 65 -3.08 12.02 10.17
N ASN A 66 -3.23 13.21 9.60
CA ASN A 66 -3.02 14.45 10.36
C ASN A 66 -4.23 15.41 10.38
N VAL A 67 -4.88 15.66 9.26
CA VAL A 67 -5.91 16.71 9.17
C VAL A 67 -7.12 16.31 8.35
N LEU A 68 -6.93 15.63 7.21
CA LEU A 68 -7.97 15.40 6.22
C LEU A 68 -8.88 14.23 6.61
N SER A 69 -10.15 14.29 6.18
CA SER A 69 -11.15 13.25 6.46
C SER A 69 -11.08 12.08 5.48
N ASP A 70 -10.43 12.27 4.31
CA ASP A 70 -10.39 11.25 3.25
C ASP A 70 -9.12 11.39 2.40
N CYS A 71 -8.98 10.55 1.38
CA CYS A 71 -7.91 10.57 0.38
C CYS A 71 -8.50 10.75 -1.04
N GLU A 72 -7.67 10.84 -2.09
CA GLU A 72 -8.07 11.13 -3.47
C GLU A 72 -8.80 12.47 -3.65
N ILE A 73 -8.09 13.53 -3.37
CA ILE A 73 -8.62 14.89 -3.57
C ILE A 73 -8.84 15.14 -5.07
N LEU A 74 -10.09 15.46 -5.44
CA LEU A 74 -10.48 15.79 -6.81
C LEU A 74 -10.35 17.29 -7.09
N PHE A 75 -10.79 18.14 -6.15
CA PHE A 75 -10.74 19.60 -6.27
C PHE A 75 -10.30 20.25 -4.98
N ILE A 76 -9.49 21.30 -5.11
CA ILE A 76 -9.27 22.30 -4.07
C ILE A 76 -9.72 23.65 -4.60
N LYS A 77 -10.44 24.46 -3.79
CA LYS A 77 -10.85 25.82 -4.14
C LYS A 77 -10.84 26.74 -2.94
N TRP A 78 -10.11 27.85 -3.06
CA TRP A 78 -10.10 28.86 -2.00
C TRP A 78 -11.30 29.78 -2.08
N ASN A 79 -12.04 29.93 -0.99
CA ASN A 79 -13.11 30.93 -0.87
C ASN A 79 -12.60 32.18 -0.16
N THR A 80 -12.44 33.27 -0.92
CA THR A 80 -11.90 34.53 -0.40
C THR A 80 -12.81 35.21 0.62
N SER A 81 -14.15 35.06 0.49
CA SER A 81 -15.13 35.66 1.38
C SER A 81 -15.18 34.99 2.74
N ALA A 82 -15.17 33.67 2.76
CA ALA A 82 -15.17 32.85 3.98
C ALA A 82 -13.75 32.63 4.54
N LYS A 83 -12.69 32.90 3.75
CA LYS A 83 -11.28 32.64 4.09
C LYS A 83 -11.04 31.14 4.47
N ARG A 84 -11.57 30.23 3.66
CA ARG A 84 -11.49 28.79 3.84
C ARG A 84 -11.20 28.08 2.52
N LEU A 85 -10.52 26.96 2.61
CA LEU A 85 -10.28 26.05 1.51
C LEU A 85 -11.39 24.99 1.48
N LEU A 86 -12.06 24.87 0.36
CA LEU A 86 -12.94 23.76 0.04
C LEU A 86 -12.08 22.64 -0.58
N ILE A 87 -12.19 21.43 -0.06
CA ILE A 87 -11.55 20.22 -0.53
C ILE A 87 -12.65 19.23 -0.88
N VAL A 88 -12.70 18.75 -2.11
CA VAL A 88 -13.70 17.78 -2.58
C VAL A 88 -12.97 16.52 -3.00
N TYR A 89 -13.39 15.39 -2.47
CA TYR A 89 -12.82 14.08 -2.76
C TYR A 89 -13.54 13.38 -3.92
N SER A 90 -12.89 12.41 -4.55
CA SER A 90 -13.41 11.66 -5.70
C SER A 90 -14.72 10.91 -5.39
N ASN A 91 -14.89 10.46 -4.16
CA ASN A 91 -16.11 9.80 -3.67
C ASN A 91 -17.25 10.78 -3.33
N GLY A 92 -17.01 12.09 -3.43
CA GLY A 92 -17.97 13.14 -3.10
C GLY A 92 -17.99 13.56 -1.63
N ASN A 93 -17.08 13.05 -0.78
CA ASN A 93 -16.87 13.61 0.55
C ASN A 93 -16.30 15.03 0.43
N ILE A 94 -16.48 15.87 1.46
CA ILE A 94 -16.12 17.29 1.39
C ILE A 94 -15.51 17.72 2.72
N ASP A 95 -14.35 18.36 2.67
CA ASP A 95 -13.75 19.07 3.79
C ASP A 95 -13.72 20.57 3.56
N ILE A 96 -13.92 21.33 4.63
CA ILE A 96 -13.70 22.77 4.65
C ILE A 96 -12.64 23.09 5.70
N MET A 97 -11.48 23.56 5.23
CA MET A 97 -10.31 23.84 6.04
C MET A 97 -10.10 25.34 6.24
N ASP A 98 -9.84 25.76 7.47
CA ASP A 98 -9.49 27.15 7.79
C ASP A 98 -7.98 27.42 7.67
N ASN A 99 -7.54 28.67 7.89
CA ASN A 99 -6.12 29.07 7.86
C ASN A 99 -5.25 28.43 8.95
N SER A 100 -5.87 27.85 9.98
CA SER A 100 -5.17 27.17 11.09
C SER A 100 -5.15 25.66 10.90
N ALA A 101 -5.53 25.19 9.71
CA ALA A 101 -5.68 23.78 9.36
C ALA A 101 -6.74 23.03 10.19
N ASN A 102 -7.72 23.72 10.76
CA ASN A 102 -8.88 23.04 11.33
C ASN A 102 -9.85 22.66 10.20
N VAL A 103 -10.27 21.40 10.19
CA VAL A 103 -11.15 20.83 9.16
C VAL A 103 -12.55 20.58 9.75
N ILE A 104 -13.57 20.92 8.95
CA ILE A 104 -14.96 20.50 9.19
C ILE A 104 -15.36 19.64 8.00
N ASN A 105 -15.73 18.39 8.27
CA ASN A 105 -16.19 17.46 7.25
C ASN A 105 -17.70 17.60 7.00
N ILE A 106 -18.09 17.60 5.73
CA ILE A 106 -19.47 17.55 5.24
C ILE A 106 -19.67 16.24 4.48
N SER A 107 -20.10 15.20 5.17
CA SER A 107 -20.31 13.88 4.59
C SER A 107 -21.69 13.69 3.96
N ASP A 108 -22.60 14.65 4.09
CA ASP A 108 -24.00 14.53 3.62
C ASP A 108 -24.12 14.16 2.14
N TYR A 109 -23.30 14.76 1.27
CA TYR A 109 -23.30 14.43 -0.14
C TYR A 109 -22.77 13.01 -0.40
N TYR A 110 -21.69 12.62 0.28
CA TYR A 110 -21.09 11.29 0.20
C TYR A 110 -22.04 10.20 0.70
N THR A 111 -22.65 10.36 1.86
CA THR A 111 -23.50 9.35 2.51
C THR A 111 -24.89 9.24 1.92
N LYS A 112 -25.39 10.30 1.24
CA LYS A 112 -26.73 10.31 0.67
C LYS A 112 -26.90 9.25 -0.41
N SER A 113 -27.79 8.29 -0.18
CA SER A 113 -28.21 7.32 -1.22
C SER A 113 -29.13 8.01 -2.23
N MET A 114 -28.78 7.96 -3.50
CA MET A 114 -29.54 8.53 -4.60
C MET A 114 -29.26 7.75 -5.90
N THR A 115 -30.18 7.82 -6.85
CA THR A 115 -30.06 7.13 -8.15
C THR A 115 -29.33 7.95 -9.20
N GLU A 116 -29.17 9.24 -8.96
CA GLU A 116 -28.48 10.17 -9.83
C GLU A 116 -26.96 9.99 -9.78
N ASP A 117 -26.31 10.33 -10.88
CA ASP A 117 -24.85 10.34 -10.98
C ASP A 117 -24.24 11.44 -10.11
N LYS A 118 -23.49 11.04 -9.07
CA LYS A 118 -22.87 11.93 -8.08
C LYS A 118 -21.51 12.48 -8.52
N THR A 119 -21.06 12.20 -9.74
CA THR A 119 -19.78 12.72 -10.24
C THR A 119 -19.70 14.23 -10.11
N VAL A 120 -18.64 14.73 -9.48
CA VAL A 120 -18.35 16.16 -9.39
C VAL A 120 -17.48 16.55 -10.58
N ASN A 121 -17.95 17.52 -11.38
CA ASN A 121 -17.30 17.92 -12.62
C ASN A 121 -16.49 19.22 -12.51
N ASP A 122 -16.96 20.18 -11.70
CA ASP A 122 -16.33 21.50 -11.57
C ASP A 122 -16.86 22.22 -10.32
N ILE A 123 -16.12 23.23 -9.86
CA ILE A 123 -16.50 24.08 -8.73
C ILE A 123 -16.35 25.54 -9.11
N TYR A 124 -17.41 26.33 -8.89
CA TYR A 124 -17.41 27.76 -9.08
C TYR A 124 -17.70 28.49 -7.77
N MET A 125 -16.80 29.40 -7.38
CA MET A 125 -16.96 30.20 -6.15
C MET A 125 -17.81 31.44 -6.42
N TYR A 126 -18.85 31.66 -5.58
CA TYR A 126 -19.72 32.84 -5.64
C TYR A 126 -20.02 33.39 -4.26
N GLY A 127 -19.41 34.52 -3.91
CA GLY A 127 -19.49 35.07 -2.55
C GLY A 127 -19.01 34.05 -1.48
N LYS A 128 -19.85 33.79 -0.50
CA LYS A 128 -19.59 32.79 0.53
C LYS A 128 -19.94 31.34 0.11
N TYR A 129 -20.41 31.14 -1.10
CA TYR A 129 -20.89 29.86 -1.60
C TYR A 129 -19.92 29.23 -2.59
N ALA A 130 -19.91 27.92 -2.64
CA ALA A 130 -19.40 27.12 -3.75
C ALA A 130 -20.56 26.49 -4.49
N MET A 131 -20.56 26.63 -5.83
CA MET A 131 -21.49 25.97 -6.74
C MET A 131 -20.77 24.77 -7.34
N MET A 132 -21.10 23.57 -6.90
CA MET A 132 -20.52 22.31 -7.34
C MET A 132 -21.35 21.74 -8.49
N ALA A 133 -20.79 21.71 -9.69
CA ALA A 133 -21.41 21.11 -10.88
C ALA A 133 -21.30 19.59 -10.83
N THR A 134 -22.43 18.90 -11.00
CA THR A 134 -22.52 17.44 -10.80
C THR A 134 -23.16 16.72 -11.97
N GLY A 135 -23.13 15.38 -11.96
CA GLY A 135 -23.75 14.52 -12.96
C GLY A 135 -25.29 14.73 -13.11
N PHE A 136 -25.95 15.41 -12.18
CA PHE A 136 -27.41 15.63 -12.22
C PHE A 136 -27.85 17.09 -12.11
N GLY A 137 -26.93 18.01 -11.82
CA GLY A 137 -27.27 19.42 -11.60
C GLY A 137 -26.19 20.20 -10.85
N ILE A 138 -26.59 21.08 -9.94
CA ILE A 138 -25.68 21.93 -9.16
C ILE A 138 -26.00 21.78 -7.66
N VAL A 139 -24.96 21.53 -6.85
CA VAL A 139 -25.04 21.54 -5.38
C VAL A 139 -24.42 22.82 -4.85
N GLN A 140 -25.16 23.58 -4.05
CA GLN A 140 -24.70 24.81 -3.43
C GLN A 140 -24.23 24.54 -1.99
N ILE A 141 -22.97 24.83 -1.72
CA ILE A 141 -22.33 24.66 -0.43
C ILE A 141 -22.10 26.05 0.18
N ASN A 142 -22.56 26.26 1.41
CA ASN A 142 -22.24 27.46 2.20
C ASN A 142 -20.92 27.24 2.92
N ILE A 143 -19.86 27.85 2.43
CA ILE A 143 -18.50 27.67 2.98
C ILE A 143 -18.36 28.31 4.37
N SER A 144 -19.09 29.41 4.65
CA SER A 144 -19.03 30.07 5.95
C SER A 144 -19.67 29.24 7.05
N ASP A 145 -20.78 28.59 6.74
CA ASP A 145 -21.58 27.83 7.71
C ASP A 145 -21.29 26.33 7.64
N CYS A 146 -20.43 25.89 6.70
CA CYS A 146 -19.99 24.52 6.47
C CYS A 146 -21.16 23.54 6.28
N GLU A 147 -22.06 23.84 5.34
CA GLU A 147 -23.25 23.03 5.04
C GLU A 147 -23.63 23.04 3.57
N ILE A 148 -24.34 22.01 3.12
CA ILE A 148 -25.02 22.00 1.84
C ILE A 148 -26.31 22.81 1.98
N SER A 149 -26.36 23.97 1.33
CA SER A 149 -27.52 24.87 1.47
C SER A 149 -28.64 24.57 0.47
N ASN A 150 -28.31 24.17 -0.76
CA ASN A 150 -29.29 23.82 -1.77
C ASN A 150 -28.79 22.76 -2.76
N THR A 151 -29.74 22.07 -3.40
CA THR A 151 -29.45 21.12 -4.48
C THR A 151 -30.39 21.39 -5.64
N TYR A 152 -29.85 21.90 -6.75
CA TYR A 152 -30.58 22.23 -7.98
C TYR A 152 -30.51 21.02 -8.92
N ASN A 153 -31.49 20.12 -8.84
CA ASN A 153 -31.56 18.95 -9.71
C ASN A 153 -32.14 19.34 -11.07
N LEU A 154 -31.29 19.31 -12.09
CA LEU A 154 -31.66 19.68 -13.47
C LEU A 154 -31.99 18.45 -14.32
N GLY A 155 -31.77 17.24 -13.83
CA GLY A 155 -31.99 15.99 -14.54
C GLY A 155 -30.97 15.71 -15.66
N PHE A 156 -29.86 16.43 -15.69
CA PHE A 156 -28.78 16.21 -16.65
C PHE A 156 -27.41 16.59 -16.07
N ASN A 157 -26.36 16.02 -16.67
CA ASN A 157 -24.98 16.28 -16.30
C ASN A 157 -24.57 17.73 -16.59
N VAL A 158 -24.15 18.48 -15.56
CA VAL A 158 -23.58 19.82 -15.64
C VAL A 158 -22.07 19.74 -15.59
N ASN A 159 -21.38 20.10 -16.67
CA ASN A 159 -19.93 20.03 -16.75
C ASN A 159 -19.24 21.21 -16.02
N TYR A 160 -19.84 22.38 -16.03
CA TYR A 160 -19.42 23.53 -15.22
C TYR A 160 -20.59 24.50 -15.05
N CYS A 161 -20.49 25.39 -14.07
CA CYS A 161 -21.46 26.47 -13.87
C CYS A 161 -20.74 27.78 -13.58
N TYR A 162 -21.45 28.88 -13.74
CA TYR A 162 -20.96 30.23 -13.44
C TYR A 162 -22.11 31.21 -13.22
N VAL A 163 -21.84 32.35 -12.56
CA VAL A 163 -22.79 33.42 -12.35
C VAL A 163 -22.33 34.63 -13.12
N GLN A 164 -23.24 35.18 -13.92
CA GLN A 164 -23.04 36.43 -14.65
C GLN A 164 -24.32 37.30 -14.61
N ASN A 165 -24.18 38.57 -14.29
CA ASN A 165 -25.31 39.53 -14.19
C ASN A 165 -26.48 38.98 -13.36
N ASN A 166 -26.20 38.49 -12.16
CA ASN A 166 -27.17 37.91 -11.23
C ASN A 166 -27.99 36.74 -11.82
N THR A 167 -27.41 35.99 -12.75
CA THR A 167 -28.01 34.83 -13.41
C THR A 167 -27.04 33.65 -13.28
N LEU A 168 -27.53 32.50 -12.82
CA LEU A 168 -26.76 31.27 -12.74
C LEU A 168 -26.89 30.49 -14.06
N TYR A 169 -25.74 30.06 -14.58
CA TYR A 169 -25.63 29.29 -15.81
C TYR A 169 -25.14 27.89 -15.50
N ALA A 170 -25.75 26.89 -16.14
CA ALA A 170 -25.38 25.49 -16.08
C ALA A 170 -25.00 25.00 -17.49
N ALA A 171 -23.75 24.65 -17.71
CA ALA A 171 -23.23 24.20 -18.99
C ALA A 171 -23.11 22.69 -19.07
N SER A 172 -23.74 22.08 -20.07
CA SER A 172 -23.76 20.63 -20.32
C SER A 172 -23.31 20.32 -21.73
N LYS A 173 -22.34 19.39 -21.88
CA LYS A 173 -21.88 18.91 -23.21
C LYS A 173 -23.01 18.34 -24.05
N THR A 174 -24.01 17.74 -23.42
CA THR A 174 -25.10 17.04 -24.10
C THR A 174 -26.37 17.92 -24.29
N LYS A 175 -26.57 18.92 -23.44
CA LYS A 175 -27.80 19.73 -23.41
C LYS A 175 -27.59 21.21 -23.82
N GLY A 176 -26.33 21.67 -23.88
CA GLY A 176 -26.02 23.08 -24.06
C GLY A 176 -25.99 23.84 -22.74
N ILE A 177 -26.09 25.17 -22.79
CA ILE A 177 -26.07 26.05 -21.63
C ILE A 177 -27.50 26.45 -21.26
N TYR A 178 -27.87 26.16 -20.00
CA TYR A 178 -29.12 26.61 -19.40
C TYR A 178 -28.84 27.73 -18.42
N LYS A 179 -29.84 28.59 -18.19
CA LYS A 179 -29.74 29.71 -17.25
C LYS A 179 -31.02 29.93 -16.44
N CYS A 180 -30.85 30.43 -15.24
CA CYS A 180 -31.94 30.88 -14.37
C CYS A 180 -31.50 32.12 -13.60
N PRO A 181 -32.31 33.22 -13.60
CA PRO A 181 -32.04 34.38 -12.76
C PRO A 181 -31.99 33.98 -11.28
N MET A 182 -31.04 34.52 -10.53
CA MET A 182 -30.91 34.20 -9.09
C MET A 182 -32.05 34.80 -8.24
N THR A 183 -32.91 35.63 -8.83
CA THR A 183 -34.14 36.12 -8.22
C THR A 183 -35.29 35.11 -8.30
N ASP A 184 -35.20 34.15 -9.18
CA ASP A 184 -36.22 33.14 -9.40
C ASP A 184 -35.99 31.92 -8.51
N ASN A 185 -36.97 31.02 -8.43
CA ASN A 185 -36.79 29.77 -7.68
C ASN A 185 -35.91 28.81 -8.45
N LEU A 186 -34.63 28.73 -8.08
CA LEU A 186 -33.62 27.85 -8.69
C LEU A 186 -33.91 26.33 -8.45
N LEU A 187 -34.76 26.02 -7.46
CA LEU A 187 -35.16 24.62 -7.16
C LEU A 187 -36.20 24.08 -8.18
N ASP A 188 -36.89 24.97 -8.88
CA ASP A 188 -37.84 24.58 -9.92
C ASP A 188 -37.12 24.42 -11.28
N PRO A 189 -36.96 23.19 -11.84
CA PRO A 189 -36.31 22.99 -13.15
C PRO A 189 -37.00 23.76 -14.30
N ASN A 190 -38.29 24.12 -14.16
CA ASN A 190 -39.02 24.85 -15.17
C ASN A 190 -38.54 26.30 -15.32
N ASN A 191 -37.89 26.88 -14.33
CA ASN A 191 -37.29 28.22 -14.37
C ASN A 191 -35.99 28.27 -15.16
N TRP A 192 -35.34 27.09 -15.36
CA TRP A 192 -34.11 26.99 -16.14
C TRP A 192 -34.42 26.97 -17.63
N LYS A 193 -33.93 27.98 -18.34
CA LYS A 193 -34.18 28.16 -19.79
C LYS A 193 -32.91 27.89 -20.58
N TRP A 194 -33.04 27.19 -21.70
CA TRP A 194 -31.95 27.02 -22.65
C TRP A 194 -31.44 28.39 -23.12
N HIS A 195 -30.15 28.58 -23.15
CA HIS A 195 -29.47 29.82 -23.51
C HIS A 195 -28.72 29.73 -24.83
N SER A 196 -27.83 28.75 -24.94
CA SER A 196 -26.97 28.56 -26.10
C SER A 196 -26.41 27.14 -26.20
N ALA A 197 -25.73 26.84 -27.31
CA ALA A 197 -24.91 25.64 -27.42
C ALA A 197 -23.79 25.65 -26.38
N TYR A 198 -23.31 24.44 -26.02
CA TYR A 198 -22.19 24.28 -25.12
C TYR A 198 -20.91 24.90 -25.67
N VAL A 199 -20.20 25.59 -24.81
CA VAL A 199 -18.83 26.07 -25.03
C VAL A 199 -17.93 25.47 -23.97
N ALA A 200 -16.79 24.92 -24.36
CA ALA A 200 -15.84 24.38 -23.39
C ALA A 200 -15.28 25.50 -22.49
N LYS A 201 -15.19 25.22 -21.20
CA LYS A 201 -14.54 26.11 -20.23
C LYS A 201 -13.06 26.25 -20.60
N GLN A 202 -12.58 27.47 -20.75
CA GLN A 202 -11.16 27.74 -20.87
C GLN A 202 -10.56 27.87 -19.48
N THR A 203 -9.49 27.15 -19.24
CA THR A 203 -8.72 27.22 -17.99
C THR A 203 -7.47 28.05 -18.27
N GLU A 204 -7.31 29.15 -17.56
CA GLU A 204 -6.06 29.91 -17.59
C GLU A 204 -5.07 29.23 -16.61
N GLU A 205 -3.96 28.69 -17.14
CA GLU A 205 -2.87 28.18 -16.32
C GLU A 205 -1.95 29.34 -15.92
N ASN A 206 -1.68 29.47 -14.63
CA ASN A 206 -0.67 30.40 -14.13
C ASN A 206 0.72 29.74 -14.15
N ASN A 207 1.44 29.87 -15.26
CA ASN A 207 2.73 29.22 -15.47
C ASN A 207 3.78 29.64 -14.42
N GLU A 208 3.79 30.91 -13.97
CA GLU A 208 4.74 31.38 -12.95
C GLU A 208 4.54 30.67 -11.60
N LEU A 209 3.28 30.51 -11.18
CA LEU A 209 2.98 29.77 -9.96
C LEU A 209 3.28 28.28 -10.12
N LYS A 210 3.02 27.72 -11.29
CA LYS A 210 3.31 26.31 -11.57
C LYS A 210 4.82 26.03 -11.54
N GLU A 211 5.64 26.88 -12.16
CA GLU A 211 7.09 26.77 -12.08
C GLU A 211 7.60 26.92 -10.64
N LEU A 212 7.09 27.90 -9.88
CA LEU A 212 7.45 28.08 -8.48
C LEU A 212 7.18 26.83 -7.66
N VAL A 213 5.95 26.27 -7.70
CA VAL A 213 5.58 25.14 -6.84
C VAL A 213 6.17 23.82 -7.31
N SER A 214 6.43 23.64 -8.61
CA SER A 214 7.09 22.45 -9.14
C SER A 214 8.57 22.35 -8.73
N ALA A 215 9.18 23.47 -8.34
CA ALA A 215 10.53 23.50 -7.77
C ALA A 215 10.53 23.16 -6.27
N LEU A 216 9.36 23.14 -5.61
CA LEU A 216 9.25 22.77 -4.20
C LEU A 216 9.20 21.25 -4.10
N LEU A 217 9.96 20.68 -3.18
CA LEU A 217 10.02 19.24 -2.90
C LEU A 217 9.53 18.99 -1.47
N PRO A 218 8.20 18.85 -1.25
CA PRO A 218 7.67 18.60 0.10
C PRO A 218 8.10 17.25 0.71
N GLY A 219 8.79 16.41 -0.07
CA GLY A 219 9.16 15.05 0.28
C GLY A 219 8.22 14.03 -0.38
N GLY A 220 8.30 12.79 0.08
CA GLY A 220 7.50 11.69 -0.47
C GLY A 220 8.12 10.99 -1.68
N PRO A 221 7.48 9.90 -2.14
CA PRO A 221 7.89 9.16 -3.33
C PRO A 221 7.65 9.97 -4.61
N LYS A 222 8.27 9.58 -5.73
CA LYS A 222 8.08 10.22 -7.04
C LYS A 222 6.63 10.07 -7.55
N ASN A 223 6.03 8.88 -7.33
CA ASN A 223 4.65 8.59 -7.71
C ASN A 223 3.95 7.68 -6.69
N ASN A 224 2.63 7.56 -6.77
CA ASN A 224 1.80 6.75 -5.87
C ASN A 224 1.58 5.31 -6.39
N ASN A 225 2.55 4.71 -7.06
CA ASN A 225 2.44 3.39 -7.68
C ASN A 225 3.31 2.37 -6.92
N PHE A 226 2.68 1.47 -6.15
CA PHE A 226 3.30 0.56 -5.20
C PHE A 226 2.76 -0.88 -5.36
N GLY A 227 2.79 -1.42 -6.59
CA GLY A 227 2.22 -2.74 -6.87
C GLY A 227 3.10 -3.91 -6.49
N ASP A 228 4.42 -3.72 -6.32
CA ASP A 228 5.32 -4.72 -5.71
C ASP A 228 6.34 -4.05 -4.80
N MET A 229 6.61 -4.70 -3.66
CA MET A 229 7.48 -4.18 -2.60
C MET A 229 8.30 -5.28 -1.95
N LYS A 230 9.55 -4.96 -1.59
CA LYS A 230 10.42 -5.82 -0.77
C LYS A 230 11.08 -4.99 0.32
N PHE A 231 11.04 -5.48 1.57
CA PHE A 231 11.81 -4.90 2.64
C PHE A 231 13.12 -5.68 2.80
N SER A 232 14.25 -5.02 2.71
CA SER A 232 15.57 -5.64 2.80
C SER A 232 16.59 -4.65 3.39
N ASN A 233 17.42 -5.14 4.31
CA ASN A 233 18.53 -4.37 4.90
C ASN A 233 18.12 -2.97 5.41
N GLY A 234 16.96 -2.89 6.07
CA GLY A 234 16.47 -1.63 6.65
C GLY A 234 15.84 -0.67 5.64
N LYS A 235 15.64 -1.09 4.38
CA LYS A 235 15.05 -0.26 3.32
C LYS A 235 13.85 -0.94 2.69
N LEU A 236 12.86 -0.14 2.30
CA LEU A 236 11.73 -0.57 1.49
C LEU A 236 12.02 -0.26 0.02
N TYR A 237 12.02 -1.25 -0.84
CA TYR A 237 12.18 -1.15 -2.29
C TYR A 237 10.83 -1.35 -2.95
N THR A 238 10.47 -0.49 -3.90
CA THR A 238 9.13 -0.50 -4.52
C THR A 238 9.21 -0.33 -6.02
N CYS A 239 8.25 -0.93 -6.73
CA CYS A 239 7.99 -0.67 -8.15
C CYS A 239 6.48 -0.71 -8.45
N GLY A 240 6.11 -0.44 -9.71
CA GLY A 240 4.71 -0.27 -10.12
C GLY A 240 3.81 -1.51 -9.96
N GLY A 241 4.34 -2.69 -10.16
CA GLY A 241 3.61 -3.96 -10.03
C GLY A 241 2.57 -4.23 -11.12
N ASN A 242 2.53 -3.45 -12.19
CA ASN A 242 1.52 -3.54 -13.24
C ASN A 242 2.15 -3.66 -14.64
N ILE A 243 1.55 -4.48 -15.50
CA ILE A 243 2.01 -4.73 -16.87
C ILE A 243 1.06 -4.18 -17.95
N THR A 244 -0.07 -3.61 -17.58
CA THR A 244 -1.15 -3.26 -18.54
C THR A 244 -1.28 -1.76 -18.80
N ASP A 245 -0.90 -0.91 -17.87
CA ASP A 245 -1.28 0.51 -17.86
C ASP A 245 -0.26 1.43 -18.52
N ARG A 246 0.86 0.87 -19.02
CA ARG A 246 1.99 1.60 -19.60
C ARG A 246 2.53 2.69 -18.65
N THR A 247 2.54 2.36 -17.37
CA THR A 247 3.02 3.25 -16.31
C THR A 247 4.53 3.46 -16.45
N PRO A 248 5.02 4.70 -16.40
CA PRO A 248 6.46 4.97 -16.40
C PRO A 248 7.20 4.16 -15.34
N GLY A 249 8.32 3.56 -15.72
CA GLY A 249 9.14 2.76 -14.82
C GLY A 249 9.78 3.65 -13.75
N CYS A 250 9.71 3.22 -12.51
CA CYS A 250 10.34 3.91 -11.39
C CYS A 250 10.61 2.90 -10.27
N ILE A 251 11.82 2.91 -9.74
CA ILE A 251 12.17 2.23 -8.50
C ILE A 251 12.32 3.29 -7.42
N GLN A 252 11.52 3.19 -6.38
CA GLN A 252 11.49 4.12 -5.25
C GLN A 252 11.92 3.39 -3.99
N VAL A 253 12.88 3.96 -3.27
CA VAL A 253 13.49 3.30 -2.10
C VAL A 253 13.35 4.21 -0.89
N TRP A 254 12.68 3.72 0.15
CA TRP A 254 12.56 4.38 1.45
C TRP A 254 13.60 3.80 2.42
N ASP A 255 14.49 4.63 2.96
CA ASP A 255 15.55 4.20 3.88
C ASP A 255 15.22 4.42 5.37
N GLY A 256 13.95 4.74 5.67
CA GLY A 256 13.48 5.07 7.01
C GLY A 256 13.48 6.59 7.29
N ASN A 257 14.12 7.39 6.45
CA ASN A 257 14.25 8.83 6.62
C ASN A 257 13.91 9.62 5.36
N GLU A 258 14.40 9.19 4.19
CA GLU A 258 14.17 9.86 2.92
C GLU A 258 13.91 8.88 1.77
N TRP A 259 13.26 9.37 0.72
CA TRP A 259 13.03 8.65 -0.51
C TRP A 259 14.19 8.84 -1.47
N GLN A 260 14.69 7.74 -2.02
CA GLN A 260 15.68 7.71 -3.08
C GLN A 260 15.02 7.17 -4.35
N ILE A 261 15.21 7.86 -5.46
CA ILE A 261 14.75 7.41 -6.78
C ILE A 261 15.97 6.84 -7.51
N TYR A 262 15.83 5.60 -7.98
CA TYR A 262 16.86 5.01 -8.83
C TYR A 262 16.80 5.64 -10.21
N GLN A 263 17.95 5.63 -10.90
CA GLN A 263 18.04 6.16 -12.26
C GLN A 263 16.87 5.68 -13.12
N ASP A 264 16.13 6.59 -13.76
CA ASP A 264 14.97 6.26 -14.58
C ASP A 264 14.86 7.09 -15.88
N ASP A 265 15.24 8.37 -15.85
CA ASP A 265 14.93 9.34 -16.91
C ASP A 265 15.61 9.04 -18.25
N ASP A 266 16.79 8.40 -18.27
CA ASP A 266 17.59 8.11 -19.46
C ASP A 266 17.64 6.64 -19.85
N ILE A 267 16.98 5.73 -19.11
CA ILE A 267 17.00 4.27 -19.38
C ILE A 267 16.41 3.97 -20.74
N GLN A 268 15.36 4.67 -21.16
CA GLN A 268 14.78 4.51 -22.49
C GLN A 268 15.78 4.85 -23.60
N ASP A 269 16.55 5.93 -23.43
CA ASP A 269 17.56 6.33 -24.42
C ASP A 269 18.74 5.35 -24.47
N ILE A 270 19.15 4.83 -23.31
CA ILE A 270 20.23 3.83 -23.21
C ILE A 270 19.83 2.50 -23.85
N THR A 271 18.62 2.04 -23.60
CA THR A 271 18.14 0.70 -24.03
C THR A 271 17.49 0.71 -25.41
N GLY A 272 17.01 1.85 -25.87
CA GLY A 272 16.20 2.00 -27.09
C GLY A 272 14.78 1.44 -26.96
N LEU A 273 14.35 1.08 -25.75
CA LEU A 273 13.02 0.54 -25.45
C LEU A 273 12.34 1.38 -24.35
N PRO A 274 11.00 1.52 -24.37
CA PRO A 274 10.28 2.21 -23.31
C PRO A 274 10.59 1.61 -21.94
N TYR A 275 10.90 2.47 -20.96
CA TYR A 275 11.07 2.06 -19.57
C TYR A 275 9.73 2.21 -18.83
N ILE A 276 8.89 1.19 -18.95
CA ILE A 276 7.50 1.17 -18.45
C ILE A 276 7.14 -0.22 -17.92
N ASP A 277 6.04 -0.29 -17.17
CA ASP A 277 5.42 -1.55 -16.71
C ASP A 277 6.40 -2.44 -15.93
N LEU A 278 7.02 -1.90 -14.88
CA LEU A 278 7.83 -2.68 -13.95
C LEU A 278 6.91 -3.47 -13.01
N VAL A 279 7.07 -4.79 -12.97
CA VAL A 279 6.11 -5.71 -12.34
C VAL A 279 6.59 -6.22 -11.00
N SER A 280 7.86 -6.62 -10.91
CA SER A 280 8.40 -7.29 -9.73
C SER A 280 9.81 -6.79 -9.44
N ILE A 281 10.12 -6.58 -8.14
CA ILE A 281 11.41 -6.08 -7.67
C ILE A 281 12.06 -7.06 -6.70
N ALA A 282 13.36 -7.20 -6.77
CA ALA A 282 14.14 -8.04 -5.85
C ALA A 282 15.47 -7.38 -5.48
N VAL A 283 15.96 -7.69 -4.29
CA VAL A 283 17.24 -7.24 -3.76
C VAL A 283 18.12 -8.47 -3.52
N ASP A 284 19.36 -8.43 -4.00
CA ASP A 284 20.32 -9.51 -3.82
C ASP A 284 20.67 -9.66 -2.32
N PRO A 285 20.38 -10.81 -1.69
CA PRO A 285 20.65 -11.02 -0.27
C PRO A 285 22.14 -11.09 0.06
N THR A 286 23.00 -11.31 -0.94
CA THR A 286 24.47 -11.36 -0.77
C THR A 286 25.11 -9.99 -1.04
N ASN A 287 24.42 -9.10 -1.76
CA ASN A 287 24.90 -7.77 -2.12
C ASN A 287 23.74 -6.76 -2.17
N ASN A 288 23.43 -6.11 -1.06
CA ASN A 288 22.31 -5.17 -0.93
C ASN A 288 22.40 -3.91 -1.82
N ARG A 289 23.49 -3.74 -2.58
CA ARG A 289 23.64 -2.68 -3.60
C ARG A 289 23.08 -3.09 -4.94
N HIS A 290 22.86 -4.40 -5.14
CA HIS A 290 22.35 -5.01 -6.38
C HIS A 290 20.84 -5.23 -6.28
N VAL A 291 20.11 -4.60 -7.16
CA VAL A 291 18.65 -4.67 -7.25
C VAL A 291 18.29 -5.05 -8.69
N ALA A 292 17.36 -5.96 -8.83
CA ALA A 292 16.79 -6.32 -10.12
C ALA A 292 15.28 -6.01 -10.14
N VAL A 293 14.81 -5.58 -11.30
CA VAL A 293 13.39 -5.37 -11.55
C VAL A 293 13.01 -6.00 -12.88
N SER A 294 11.87 -6.66 -12.91
CA SER A 294 11.34 -7.28 -14.14
C SER A 294 10.13 -6.49 -14.67
N GLY A 295 9.86 -6.67 -15.95
CA GLY A 295 8.75 -6.01 -16.60
C GLY A 295 8.49 -6.51 -18.00
N ARG A 296 7.66 -5.76 -18.70
CA ARG A 296 7.21 -6.08 -20.04
C ARG A 296 8.33 -6.22 -21.07
N MET A 297 9.44 -5.46 -20.93
CA MET A 297 10.57 -5.46 -21.86
C MET A 297 11.75 -6.32 -21.41
N GLY A 298 11.60 -7.09 -20.33
CA GLY A 298 12.66 -7.95 -19.81
C GLY A 298 13.03 -7.62 -18.35
N VAL A 299 14.31 -7.80 -18.01
CA VAL A 299 14.83 -7.63 -16.65
C VAL A 299 15.91 -6.55 -16.65
N TYR A 300 15.83 -5.65 -15.69
CA TYR A 300 16.80 -4.57 -15.50
C TYR A 300 17.53 -4.77 -14.18
N GLU A 301 18.85 -4.64 -14.21
CA GLU A 301 19.72 -4.66 -13.02
C GLU A 301 20.20 -3.26 -12.70
N PHE A 302 20.27 -2.95 -11.40
CA PHE A 302 20.78 -1.70 -10.85
C PHE A 302 21.86 -2.00 -9.82
N MET A 303 22.91 -1.17 -9.83
CA MET A 303 23.98 -1.20 -8.84
C MET A 303 24.10 0.18 -8.18
N ASP A 304 23.96 0.26 -6.86
CA ASP A 304 23.95 1.53 -6.12
C ASP A 304 22.92 2.54 -6.66
N GLY A 305 21.74 2.09 -7.05
CA GLY A 305 20.69 2.94 -7.59
C GLY A 305 20.91 3.42 -9.03
N LYS A 306 21.98 2.98 -9.70
CA LYS A 306 22.28 3.31 -11.09
C LYS A 306 22.01 2.11 -11.98
N PHE A 307 21.45 2.37 -13.16
CA PHE A 307 21.24 1.37 -14.19
C PHE A 307 22.56 0.65 -14.52
N HIS A 308 22.55 -0.66 -14.49
CA HIS A 308 23.70 -1.50 -14.73
C HIS A 308 23.55 -2.29 -16.04
N LYS A 309 22.44 -3.03 -16.19
CA LYS A 309 22.23 -3.91 -17.36
C LYS A 309 20.76 -4.14 -17.63
N HIS A 310 20.44 -4.35 -18.90
CA HIS A 310 19.12 -4.77 -19.36
C HIS A 310 19.23 -6.11 -20.07
N HIS A 311 18.42 -7.07 -19.65
CA HIS A 311 18.29 -8.38 -20.25
C HIS A 311 16.98 -8.47 -21.03
N THR A 312 17.09 -8.72 -22.32
CA THR A 312 15.97 -8.82 -23.25
C THR A 312 16.31 -9.84 -24.36
N GLU A 313 15.42 -10.06 -25.31
CA GLU A 313 15.71 -10.92 -26.45
C GLU A 313 16.89 -10.39 -27.25
N GLY A 314 17.82 -11.27 -27.61
CA GLY A 314 19.03 -10.97 -28.38
C GLY A 314 20.30 -10.80 -27.53
N ASN A 315 20.16 -10.46 -26.20
CA ASN A 315 21.30 -10.42 -25.29
C ASN A 315 21.14 -11.36 -24.08
N SER A 316 20.04 -12.06 -24.00
CA SER A 316 19.71 -13.05 -22.97
C SER A 316 18.84 -14.17 -23.57
N PRO A 317 18.62 -15.28 -22.83
CA PRO A 317 17.69 -16.34 -23.24
C PRO A 317 16.19 -15.97 -23.13
N LEU A 318 15.83 -14.77 -22.70
CA LEU A 318 14.46 -14.27 -22.73
C LEU A 318 13.97 -14.18 -24.18
N VAL A 319 12.69 -14.51 -24.42
CA VAL A 319 12.06 -14.42 -25.73
C VAL A 319 10.71 -13.71 -25.61
N HIS A 320 10.30 -13.10 -26.71
CA HIS A 320 9.01 -12.42 -26.78
C HIS A 320 7.83 -13.40 -26.68
N ALA A 321 6.67 -12.86 -26.32
CA ALA A 321 5.46 -13.64 -26.17
C ALA A 321 5.10 -14.41 -27.44
N GLY A 322 4.79 -15.69 -27.32
CA GLY A 322 4.43 -16.57 -28.43
C GLY A 322 3.14 -16.20 -29.17
N THR A 323 2.41 -15.24 -28.66
CA THR A 323 1.25 -14.62 -29.34
C THR A 323 1.63 -13.50 -30.28
N VAL A 324 2.90 -13.06 -30.28
CA VAL A 324 3.48 -12.03 -31.15
C VAL A 324 4.32 -12.73 -32.23
N LYS A 325 4.26 -12.26 -33.47
CA LYS A 325 5.02 -12.87 -34.57
C LYS A 325 6.49 -12.47 -34.52
N ASP A 326 7.39 -13.37 -34.89
CA ASP A 326 8.84 -13.08 -35.01
C ASP A 326 9.15 -11.89 -35.92
N SER A 327 8.29 -11.66 -36.94
CA SER A 327 8.43 -10.56 -37.91
C SER A 327 7.87 -9.22 -37.41
N ASP A 328 7.26 -9.18 -36.21
CA ASP A 328 6.72 -7.94 -35.66
C ASP A 328 7.89 -7.03 -35.25
N PRO A 329 7.98 -5.79 -35.76
CA PRO A 329 9.03 -4.86 -35.35
C PRO A 329 8.95 -4.46 -33.90
N ASN A 330 7.80 -4.63 -33.24
CA ASN A 330 7.54 -4.27 -31.82
C ASN A 330 7.63 -5.48 -30.89
N LYS A 331 8.12 -6.64 -31.32
CA LYS A 331 8.14 -7.86 -30.51
C LYS A 331 8.89 -7.70 -29.17
N LEU A 332 9.91 -6.85 -29.12
CA LEU A 332 10.67 -6.56 -27.89
C LEU A 332 9.85 -5.81 -26.82
N LEU A 333 8.69 -5.26 -27.19
CA LEU A 333 7.74 -4.68 -26.23
C LEU A 333 6.92 -5.74 -25.48
N TYR A 334 7.16 -7.03 -25.74
CA TYR A 334 6.38 -8.15 -25.23
C TYR A 334 7.27 -9.31 -24.74
N ILE A 335 8.35 -9.02 -24.03
CA ILE A 335 9.22 -10.06 -23.44
C ILE A 335 8.54 -10.76 -22.26
N MET A 336 7.65 -10.07 -21.53
CA MET A 336 6.82 -10.61 -20.47
C MET A 336 7.60 -11.31 -19.34
N ALA A 337 8.68 -10.68 -18.88
CA ALA A 337 9.35 -11.09 -17.65
C ALA A 337 8.51 -10.60 -16.46
N GLN A 338 7.65 -11.47 -15.87
CA GLN A 338 6.62 -11.04 -14.92
C GLN A 338 6.96 -11.30 -13.45
N ALA A 339 8.09 -11.91 -13.18
CA ALA A 339 8.59 -12.10 -11.82
C ALA A 339 10.11 -12.09 -11.79
N VAL A 340 10.67 -11.61 -10.71
CA VAL A 340 12.10 -11.63 -10.42
C VAL A 340 12.33 -11.90 -8.94
N ASN A 341 13.32 -12.72 -8.60
CA ASN A 341 13.81 -12.85 -7.23
C ASN A 341 15.26 -13.37 -7.25
N PHE A 342 15.98 -13.19 -6.14
CA PHE A 342 17.28 -13.78 -5.92
C PHE A 342 17.16 -14.99 -5.01
N ASP A 343 17.95 -16.05 -5.26
CA ASP A 343 18.14 -17.10 -4.28
C ASP A 343 19.16 -16.67 -3.21
N ASN A 344 19.30 -17.49 -2.15
CA ASN A 344 20.22 -17.21 -1.04
C ASN A 344 21.70 -17.17 -1.44
N SER A 345 22.04 -17.58 -2.65
CA SER A 345 23.41 -17.53 -3.21
C SER A 345 23.63 -16.31 -4.10
N GLY A 346 22.63 -15.43 -4.25
CA GLY A 346 22.67 -14.24 -5.08
C GLY A 346 22.45 -14.50 -6.59
N ASN A 347 22.01 -15.72 -6.98
CA ASN A 347 21.61 -15.93 -8.38
C ASN A 347 20.25 -15.27 -8.64
N LEU A 348 20.13 -14.59 -9.77
CA LEU A 348 18.89 -13.94 -10.21
C LEU A 348 18.00 -14.93 -10.95
N TRP A 349 16.74 -15.03 -10.54
CA TRP A 349 15.73 -15.87 -11.16
C TRP A 349 14.63 -15.01 -11.78
N THR A 350 14.11 -15.42 -12.92
CA THR A 350 13.00 -14.76 -13.60
C THR A 350 12.10 -15.75 -14.33
N LEU A 351 10.85 -15.35 -14.53
CA LEU A 351 9.84 -16.12 -15.27
C LEU A 351 9.45 -15.38 -16.54
N ASN A 352 9.60 -16.06 -17.69
CA ASN A 352 9.21 -15.54 -18.97
C ASN A 352 7.83 -16.09 -19.38
N SER A 353 6.78 -15.37 -19.04
CA SER A 353 5.39 -15.73 -19.36
C SER A 353 5.13 -15.72 -20.86
N ILE A 354 4.17 -16.53 -21.33
CA ILE A 354 3.77 -16.66 -22.74
C ILE A 354 4.94 -17.04 -23.66
N SER A 355 6.08 -17.42 -23.13
CA SER A 355 7.28 -17.75 -23.89
C SER A 355 7.10 -19.02 -24.73
N THR A 356 7.63 -19.03 -25.95
CA THR A 356 7.66 -20.24 -26.81
C THR A 356 8.78 -21.19 -26.44
N ASN A 357 9.75 -20.75 -25.65
CA ASN A 357 10.96 -21.51 -25.33
C ASN A 357 11.23 -21.54 -23.82
N ASN A 358 12.10 -20.67 -23.32
CA ASN A 358 12.54 -20.67 -21.93
C ASN A 358 11.48 -20.01 -21.02
N ILE A 359 11.07 -20.72 -19.97
CA ILE A 359 10.03 -20.22 -19.04
C ILE A 359 10.62 -19.85 -17.69
N ILE A 360 11.47 -20.73 -17.13
CA ILE A 360 12.22 -20.47 -15.90
C ILE A 360 13.66 -20.17 -16.29
N LEU A 361 14.20 -19.06 -15.84
CA LEU A 361 15.56 -18.64 -16.17
C LEU A 361 16.30 -18.27 -14.89
N LYS A 362 17.56 -18.68 -14.81
CA LYS A 362 18.50 -18.32 -13.74
C LYS A 362 19.74 -17.68 -14.35
N LEU A 363 20.14 -16.53 -13.83
CA LEU A 363 21.40 -15.87 -14.08
C LEU A 363 22.31 -16.04 -12.85
N SER A 364 23.47 -16.68 -13.05
CA SER A 364 24.45 -16.84 -11.97
C SER A 364 25.23 -15.54 -11.72
N ASN A 365 25.94 -15.46 -10.59
CA ASN A 365 26.84 -14.34 -10.28
C ASN A 365 27.98 -14.18 -11.30
N ASP A 366 28.30 -15.23 -12.07
CA ASP A 366 29.27 -15.20 -13.18
C ASP A 366 28.64 -14.79 -14.52
N TYR A 367 27.37 -14.33 -14.49
CA TYR A 367 26.58 -13.95 -15.67
C TYR A 367 26.34 -15.09 -16.67
N GLU A 368 26.24 -16.34 -16.18
CA GLU A 368 25.87 -17.50 -16.97
C GLU A 368 24.38 -17.84 -16.82
N TRP A 369 23.67 -17.98 -17.94
CA TRP A 369 22.27 -18.33 -17.95
C TRP A 369 22.06 -19.85 -17.92
N THR A 370 21.13 -20.29 -17.08
CA THR A 370 20.54 -21.63 -17.09
C THR A 370 19.05 -21.50 -17.30
N THR A 371 18.45 -22.36 -18.12
CA THR A 371 17.04 -22.26 -18.49
C THR A 371 16.31 -23.59 -18.44
N TRP A 372 15.00 -23.52 -18.16
CA TRP A 372 14.12 -24.68 -18.15
C TRP A 372 12.82 -24.37 -18.91
N LYS A 373 12.27 -25.40 -19.55
CA LYS A 373 10.99 -25.41 -20.26
C LYS A 373 10.15 -26.60 -19.82
N PRO A 374 9.62 -26.61 -18.58
CA PRO A 374 8.78 -27.70 -18.12
C PRO A 374 7.49 -27.77 -18.93
N GLN A 375 7.10 -28.98 -19.34
CA GLN A 375 5.87 -29.19 -20.12
C GLN A 375 4.62 -28.79 -19.35
N SER A 376 4.64 -28.93 -18.03
CA SER A 376 3.53 -28.53 -17.13
C SER A 376 3.26 -27.01 -17.14
N LEU A 377 4.24 -26.19 -17.55
CA LEU A 377 4.10 -24.73 -17.67
C LEU A 377 3.69 -24.28 -19.08
N MET A 378 3.44 -25.23 -20.02
CA MET A 378 3.01 -24.89 -21.37
C MET A 378 1.49 -24.85 -21.47
N TYR A 379 0.95 -23.80 -22.12
CA TYR A 379 -0.43 -23.74 -22.55
C TYR A 379 -0.59 -24.35 -23.94
N ASN A 380 -1.38 -25.42 -24.05
CA ASN A 380 -1.65 -26.14 -25.31
C ASN A 380 -0.39 -26.47 -26.13
N ASN A 381 0.76 -26.70 -25.52
CA ASN A 381 2.06 -26.98 -26.13
C ASN A 381 2.63 -25.87 -27.05
N ASN A 382 1.99 -24.71 -27.13
CA ASN A 382 2.41 -23.63 -28.04
C ASN A 382 3.31 -22.61 -27.36
N TYR A 383 2.90 -22.14 -26.19
CA TYR A 383 3.62 -21.14 -25.39
C TYR A 383 3.38 -21.37 -23.90
N GLY A 384 4.17 -20.71 -23.07
CA GLY A 384 4.07 -20.80 -21.62
C GLY A 384 2.78 -20.20 -21.06
N LEU A 385 2.48 -20.50 -19.80
CA LEU A 385 1.35 -19.92 -19.06
C LEU A 385 1.43 -18.39 -19.07
N GLU A 386 0.27 -17.74 -18.91
CA GLU A 386 0.10 -16.34 -19.30
C GLU A 386 0.58 -15.33 -18.25
N ASN A 387 0.46 -15.66 -16.95
CA ASN A 387 0.79 -14.71 -15.89
C ASN A 387 1.53 -15.40 -14.74
N LEU A 388 2.78 -15.78 -15.01
CA LEU A 388 3.68 -16.42 -14.05
C LEU A 388 4.30 -15.33 -13.16
N THR A 389 3.88 -15.26 -11.90
CA THR A 389 4.23 -14.20 -10.95
C THR A 389 4.61 -14.76 -9.58
N ASP A 390 5.04 -13.85 -8.68
CA ASP A 390 5.26 -14.08 -7.25
C ASP A 390 6.28 -15.19 -6.95
N ILE A 391 7.56 -15.02 -7.38
CA ILE A 391 8.63 -15.94 -7.01
C ILE A 391 8.96 -15.80 -5.53
N MET A 392 8.85 -16.91 -4.81
CA MET A 392 9.29 -17.06 -3.42
C MET A 392 10.24 -18.26 -3.29
N PHE A 393 11.32 -18.12 -2.54
CA PHE A 393 12.14 -19.23 -2.09
C PHE A 393 11.78 -19.59 -0.65
N ASP A 394 11.38 -20.82 -0.41
CA ASP A 394 11.07 -21.30 0.94
C ASP A 394 12.34 -21.66 1.73
N SER A 395 12.18 -21.96 3.01
CA SER A 395 13.27 -22.32 3.92
C SER A 395 14.05 -23.58 3.51
N ARG A 396 13.46 -24.41 2.61
CA ARG A 396 14.06 -25.63 2.03
C ARG A 396 14.83 -25.36 0.74
N GLY A 397 14.76 -24.11 0.23
CA GLY A 397 15.34 -23.70 -1.06
C GLY A 397 14.52 -24.12 -2.28
N LEU A 398 13.25 -24.47 -2.10
CA LEU A 398 12.31 -24.67 -3.18
C LEU A 398 11.80 -23.32 -3.69
N MET A 399 11.63 -23.21 -5.01
CA MET A 399 11.11 -22.00 -5.64
C MET A 399 9.61 -22.17 -5.90
N TRP A 400 8.81 -21.33 -5.28
CA TRP A 400 7.37 -21.25 -5.46
C TRP A 400 7.01 -20.07 -6.34
N PHE A 401 5.98 -20.25 -7.17
CA PHE A 401 5.39 -19.20 -7.99
C PHE A 401 3.97 -19.59 -8.43
N VAL A 402 3.22 -18.63 -8.95
CA VAL A 402 1.83 -18.83 -9.35
C VAL A 402 1.61 -18.51 -10.82
N ASN A 403 0.52 -19.04 -11.41
CA ASN A 403 -0.08 -18.50 -12.62
C ASN A 403 -1.39 -17.81 -12.26
N ASP A 404 -1.34 -16.50 -12.13
CA ASP A 404 -2.51 -15.66 -11.82
C ASP A 404 -3.30 -15.35 -13.10
N PHE A 405 -3.87 -16.39 -13.71
CA PHE A 405 -4.67 -16.23 -14.91
C PHE A 405 -5.82 -17.25 -14.96
N TYR A 406 -7.02 -16.77 -15.29
CA TYR A 406 -8.26 -17.52 -15.18
C TYR A 406 -8.34 -18.81 -16.01
N ARG A 407 -7.55 -18.97 -17.07
CA ARG A 407 -7.56 -20.17 -17.92
C ARG A 407 -6.92 -21.37 -17.26
N VAL A 408 -5.82 -21.15 -16.52
CA VAL A 408 -5.07 -22.21 -15.84
C VAL A 408 -4.55 -21.66 -14.50
N PRO A 409 -5.42 -21.28 -13.57
CA PRO A 409 -4.97 -20.83 -12.25
C PRO A 409 -4.21 -21.98 -11.58
N SER A 410 -2.99 -21.73 -11.12
CA SER A 410 -2.13 -22.80 -10.61
C SER A 410 -1.03 -22.28 -9.70
N VAL A 411 -0.56 -23.16 -8.83
CA VAL A 411 0.65 -22.96 -8.01
C VAL A 411 1.71 -23.99 -8.41
N HIS A 412 2.95 -23.56 -8.41
CA HIS A 412 4.08 -24.35 -8.88
C HIS A 412 5.19 -24.37 -7.83
N CYS A 413 5.74 -25.56 -7.58
CA CYS A 413 6.92 -25.77 -6.75
C CYS A 413 8.04 -26.33 -7.62
N PHE A 414 9.08 -25.54 -7.83
CA PHE A 414 10.25 -25.92 -8.64
C PHE A 414 11.43 -26.21 -7.72
N GLN A 415 12.16 -27.28 -7.99
CA GLN A 415 13.37 -27.66 -7.26
C GLN A 415 14.63 -27.22 -8.02
N PRO A 416 15.29 -26.13 -7.64
CA PRO A 416 16.44 -25.60 -8.36
C PRO A 416 17.60 -26.56 -8.54
N SER A 417 17.83 -27.47 -7.59
CA SER A 417 18.95 -28.42 -7.60
C SER A 417 18.81 -29.55 -8.64
N THR A 418 17.57 -29.93 -8.97
CA THR A 418 17.29 -31.05 -9.89
C THR A 418 16.59 -30.62 -11.19
N GLY A 419 15.98 -29.44 -11.20
CA GLY A 419 15.10 -28.97 -12.29
C GLY A 419 13.71 -29.63 -12.27
N GLY A 420 13.36 -30.36 -11.21
CA GLY A 420 12.05 -30.96 -11.02
C GLY A 420 10.99 -29.90 -10.70
N ILE A 421 9.75 -30.11 -11.16
CA ILE A 421 8.63 -29.21 -10.89
C ILE A 421 7.37 -29.98 -10.54
N ASN A 422 6.70 -29.60 -9.49
CA ASN A 422 5.33 -29.98 -9.17
C ASN A 422 4.38 -28.82 -9.54
N SER A 423 3.37 -29.08 -10.39
CA SER A 423 2.45 -28.08 -10.92
C SER A 423 1.04 -28.45 -10.52
N ILE A 424 0.45 -27.73 -9.58
CA ILE A 424 -0.86 -28.00 -9.01
C ILE A 424 -1.87 -27.09 -9.70
N LYS A 425 -2.80 -27.70 -10.45
CA LYS A 425 -3.82 -27.02 -11.27
C LYS A 425 -5.26 -27.36 -10.85
N SER A 426 -5.43 -28.28 -9.91
CA SER A 426 -6.70 -28.63 -9.30
C SER A 426 -6.58 -28.59 -7.79
N PHE A 427 -7.59 -28.05 -7.13
CA PHE A 427 -7.56 -27.80 -5.70
C PHE A 427 -8.70 -28.57 -5.04
N VAL A 428 -8.35 -29.44 -4.11
CA VAL A 428 -9.31 -30.22 -3.30
C VAL A 428 -9.04 -29.91 -1.85
N ASN A 429 -10.08 -29.57 -1.09
CA ASN A 429 -9.92 -29.29 0.33
C ASN A 429 -10.01 -30.56 1.20
N GLN A 430 -9.72 -30.42 2.49
CA GLN A 430 -9.73 -31.49 3.48
C GLN A 430 -11.09 -32.21 3.64
N ASP A 431 -12.17 -31.61 3.17
CA ASP A 431 -13.51 -32.21 3.18
C ASP A 431 -13.84 -32.94 1.87
N GLY A 432 -12.87 -33.08 0.96
CA GLY A 432 -13.00 -33.73 -0.34
C GLY A 432 -13.73 -32.85 -1.38
N THR A 433 -13.91 -31.58 -1.12
CA THR A 433 -14.57 -30.65 -2.05
C THR A 433 -13.58 -30.13 -3.09
N SER A 434 -13.91 -30.27 -4.37
CA SER A 434 -13.17 -29.61 -5.45
C SER A 434 -13.50 -28.11 -5.47
N LEU A 435 -12.47 -27.28 -5.37
CA LEU A 435 -12.59 -25.84 -5.31
C LEU A 435 -12.56 -25.22 -6.71
N THR A 436 -13.50 -24.32 -7.00
CA THR A 436 -13.51 -23.56 -8.24
C THR A 436 -12.73 -22.27 -8.05
N ILE A 437 -11.44 -22.30 -8.39
CA ILE A 437 -10.53 -21.17 -8.31
C ILE A 437 -10.34 -20.60 -9.72
N THR A 438 -10.46 -19.30 -9.86
CA THR A 438 -10.24 -18.60 -11.13
C THR A 438 -8.93 -17.80 -11.13
N GLN A 439 -8.36 -17.55 -9.96
CA GLN A 439 -7.08 -16.84 -9.82
C GLN A 439 -6.32 -17.34 -8.59
N VAL A 440 -5.02 -17.56 -8.77
CA VAL A 440 -4.04 -17.86 -7.71
C VAL A 440 -3.02 -16.74 -7.75
N ARG A 441 -2.98 -15.89 -6.70
CA ARG A 441 -2.33 -14.59 -6.77
C ARG A 441 -0.97 -14.55 -6.10
N CYS A 442 -0.83 -15.21 -4.97
CA CYS A 442 0.38 -15.11 -4.15
C CYS A 442 0.63 -16.37 -3.32
N VAL A 443 1.88 -16.52 -2.89
CA VAL A 443 2.31 -17.58 -1.98
C VAL A 443 3.16 -17.01 -0.84
N ALA A 444 3.07 -17.63 0.33
CA ALA A 444 3.92 -17.30 1.48
C ALA A 444 4.22 -18.55 2.31
N GLU A 445 5.43 -18.67 2.84
CA GLU A 445 5.78 -19.68 3.83
C GLU A 445 5.59 -19.13 5.24
N ASP A 446 4.93 -19.87 6.10
CA ASP A 446 4.83 -19.53 7.52
C ASP A 446 6.00 -20.09 8.34
N LYS A 447 6.09 -19.71 9.63
CA LYS A 447 7.19 -20.13 10.48
C LYS A 447 7.19 -21.64 10.82
N ASN A 448 6.09 -22.34 10.51
CA ASN A 448 5.99 -23.79 10.63
C ASN A 448 6.50 -24.51 9.35
N GLY A 449 6.79 -23.77 8.28
CA GLY A 449 7.18 -24.31 6.98
C GLY A 449 6.00 -24.72 6.10
N ASP A 450 4.78 -24.40 6.50
CA ASP A 450 3.58 -24.60 5.69
C ASP A 450 3.45 -23.49 4.64
N ILE A 451 2.87 -23.81 3.49
CA ILE A 451 2.73 -22.88 2.36
C ILE A 451 1.30 -22.37 2.29
N TRP A 452 1.14 -21.06 2.42
CA TRP A 452 -0.11 -20.35 2.22
C TRP A 452 -0.24 -19.90 0.77
N ILE A 453 -1.45 -20.03 0.23
CA ILE A 453 -1.76 -19.69 -1.16
C ILE A 453 -2.96 -18.76 -1.17
N GLY A 454 -2.77 -17.54 -1.68
CA GLY A 454 -3.83 -16.55 -1.85
C GLY A 454 -4.62 -16.81 -3.13
N THR A 455 -5.94 -16.90 -3.00
CA THR A 455 -6.85 -17.15 -4.13
C THR A 455 -8.01 -16.15 -4.13
N ASN A 456 -8.77 -16.15 -5.23
CA ASN A 456 -9.99 -15.33 -5.34
C ASN A 456 -11.16 -15.82 -4.48
N ILE A 457 -11.02 -16.94 -3.77
CA ILE A 457 -12.05 -17.51 -2.88
C ILE A 457 -11.62 -17.61 -1.40
N GLY A 458 -10.47 -17.02 -1.06
CA GLY A 458 -9.84 -17.08 0.25
C GLY A 458 -8.50 -17.77 0.23
N PRO A 459 -7.80 -17.84 1.39
CA PRO A 459 -6.51 -18.47 1.51
C PRO A 459 -6.65 -19.99 1.59
N LEU A 460 -5.66 -20.70 1.05
CA LEU A 460 -5.46 -22.14 1.19
C LEU A 460 -4.14 -22.41 1.89
N LEU A 461 -4.10 -23.45 2.72
CA LEU A 461 -2.89 -23.91 3.39
C LEU A 461 -2.48 -25.27 2.82
N LEU A 462 -1.25 -25.38 2.38
CA LEU A 462 -0.58 -26.63 2.01
C LEU A 462 0.41 -27.00 3.09
N SER A 463 0.15 -28.12 3.78
CA SER A 463 1.06 -28.62 4.81
C SER A 463 2.43 -28.95 4.23
N GLN A 464 3.49 -28.61 4.96
CA GLN A 464 4.88 -28.94 4.60
C GLN A 464 5.09 -30.43 4.30
N ASN A 465 4.30 -31.31 4.91
CA ASN A 465 4.37 -32.75 4.69
C ASN A 465 3.78 -33.21 3.35
N SER A 466 2.94 -32.40 2.72
CA SER A 466 2.22 -32.71 1.48
C SER A 466 2.81 -32.03 0.23
N ILE A 467 3.89 -31.27 0.36
CA ILE A 467 4.51 -30.52 -0.74
C ILE A 467 4.99 -31.42 -1.89
N SER A 468 5.43 -32.63 -1.59
CA SER A 468 5.90 -33.60 -2.59
C SER A 468 4.80 -34.44 -3.21
N GLU A 469 3.56 -34.32 -2.75
CA GLU A 469 2.43 -35.07 -3.28
C GLU A 469 2.03 -34.55 -4.67
N GLU A 470 1.71 -35.43 -5.59
CA GLU A 470 1.26 -35.06 -6.94
C GLU A 470 -0.13 -34.37 -6.91
N ASN A 471 -0.99 -34.82 -6.01
CA ASN A 471 -2.35 -34.27 -5.81
C ASN A 471 -2.55 -33.97 -4.31
N PRO A 472 -1.96 -32.90 -3.80
CA PRO A 472 -2.05 -32.59 -2.38
C PRO A 472 -3.46 -32.14 -1.98
N ILE A 473 -3.84 -32.44 -0.74
CA ILE A 473 -5.06 -31.92 -0.11
C ILE A 473 -4.73 -30.59 0.56
N PHE A 474 -5.51 -29.58 0.23
CA PHE A 474 -5.39 -28.25 0.83
C PHE A 474 -6.27 -28.12 2.06
N THR A 475 -5.83 -27.38 3.04
CA THR A 475 -6.63 -27.01 4.20
C THR A 475 -7.24 -25.64 3.98
N GLN A 476 -8.58 -25.57 3.93
CA GLN A 476 -9.30 -24.33 4.23
C GLN A 476 -9.49 -24.28 5.74
N VAL A 477 -8.81 -23.38 6.41
CA VAL A 477 -8.84 -23.26 7.88
C VAL A 477 -10.28 -23.02 8.33
N LYS A 478 -10.74 -23.79 9.33
CA LYS A 478 -12.09 -23.68 9.90
C LYS A 478 -12.06 -22.80 11.14
N VAL A 479 -12.83 -21.72 11.13
CA VAL A 479 -12.96 -20.79 12.24
C VAL A 479 -14.31 -20.96 12.92
N PRO A 480 -14.38 -21.22 14.24
CA PRO A 480 -15.61 -21.34 14.98
C PRO A 480 -16.48 -20.07 14.87
N ARG A 481 -17.78 -20.22 14.71
CA ARG A 481 -18.71 -19.06 14.62
C ARG A 481 -18.88 -18.29 15.91
N ASN A 482 -18.63 -18.91 17.06
CA ASN A 482 -18.82 -18.32 18.39
C ASN A 482 -20.26 -17.79 18.65
N ASP A 483 -21.26 -18.35 17.93
CA ASP A 483 -22.68 -17.99 18.01
C ASP A 483 -23.49 -18.94 18.92
N GLY A 484 -22.80 -19.80 19.68
CA GLY A 484 -23.38 -20.83 20.52
C GLY A 484 -23.70 -22.13 19.78
N THR A 485 -23.40 -22.23 18.50
CA THR A 485 -23.43 -23.47 17.70
C THR A 485 -22.04 -24.10 17.62
N ASN A 486 -22.00 -25.40 17.20
CA ASN A 486 -20.73 -26.08 16.92
C ASN A 486 -20.32 -25.92 15.43
N TYR A 487 -20.86 -24.91 14.73
CA TYR A 487 -20.51 -24.66 13.32
C TYR A 487 -19.24 -23.81 13.20
N ALA A 488 -18.53 -24.03 12.11
CA ALA A 488 -17.37 -23.26 11.71
C ALA A 488 -17.53 -22.80 10.26
N ASP A 489 -17.01 -21.63 9.95
CA ASP A 489 -16.85 -21.13 8.59
C ASP A 489 -15.40 -21.31 8.13
N TYR A 490 -15.16 -21.27 6.83
CA TYR A 490 -13.80 -21.22 6.33
C TYR A 490 -13.22 -19.82 6.48
N LEU A 491 -11.97 -19.74 6.90
CA LEU A 491 -11.23 -18.49 7.07
C LEU A 491 -11.29 -17.65 5.77
N LEU A 492 -11.77 -16.40 5.87
CA LEU A 492 -11.88 -15.45 4.77
C LEU A 492 -12.55 -16.04 3.51
N SER A 493 -13.57 -16.88 3.69
CA SER A 493 -14.28 -17.53 2.58
C SER A 493 -14.89 -16.51 1.63
N GLY A 494 -14.56 -16.61 0.33
CA GLY A 494 -15.05 -15.70 -0.71
C GLY A 494 -14.36 -14.35 -0.75
N VAL A 495 -13.30 -14.14 0.04
CA VAL A 495 -12.47 -12.94 0.00
C VAL A 495 -11.35 -13.13 -1.02
N ASP A 496 -11.18 -12.18 -1.94
CA ASP A 496 -10.12 -12.20 -2.96
C ASP A 496 -8.80 -11.70 -2.36
N ILE A 497 -7.86 -12.63 -2.10
CA ILE A 497 -6.56 -12.37 -1.49
C ILE A 497 -5.59 -11.89 -2.56
N SER A 498 -5.13 -10.66 -2.49
CA SER A 498 -4.20 -10.06 -3.46
C SER A 498 -2.73 -10.28 -3.11
N CYS A 499 -2.38 -10.20 -1.84
CA CYS A 499 -1.01 -10.38 -1.33
C CYS A 499 -1.03 -10.89 0.11
N MET A 500 0.09 -11.44 0.56
CA MET A 500 0.24 -11.98 1.91
C MET A 500 1.62 -11.68 2.48
N ALA A 501 1.70 -11.58 3.81
CA ALA A 501 2.96 -11.55 4.55
C ALA A 501 2.82 -12.28 5.88
N VAL A 502 3.91 -12.85 6.39
CA VAL A 502 3.96 -13.51 7.69
C VAL A 502 4.89 -12.73 8.60
N ASP A 503 4.40 -12.29 9.75
CA ASP A 503 5.16 -11.48 10.68
C ASP A 503 6.05 -12.30 11.64
N GLY A 504 6.80 -11.60 12.46
CA GLY A 504 7.70 -12.18 13.44
C GLY A 504 7.01 -13.12 14.45
N GLY A 505 5.72 -12.90 14.73
CA GLY A 505 4.87 -13.70 15.60
C GLY A 505 4.17 -14.87 14.90
N ASN A 506 4.52 -15.19 13.66
CA ASN A 506 3.84 -16.19 12.83
C ASN A 506 2.37 -15.85 12.52
N ARG A 507 1.96 -14.61 12.70
CA ARG A 507 0.62 -14.17 12.32
C ARG A 507 0.60 -13.89 10.82
N LYS A 508 -0.57 -14.07 10.19
CA LYS A 508 -0.74 -13.95 8.75
C LYS A 508 -1.46 -12.64 8.43
N TRP A 509 -0.80 -11.80 7.65
CA TRP A 509 -1.37 -10.60 7.08
C TRP A 509 -1.90 -10.92 5.68
N PHE A 510 -3.18 -10.66 5.44
CA PHE A 510 -3.84 -10.84 4.14
C PHE A 510 -4.28 -9.48 3.60
N GLY A 511 -3.65 -9.04 2.51
CA GLY A 511 -4.14 -7.96 1.69
C GLY A 511 -5.18 -8.47 0.72
N THR A 512 -6.20 -7.67 0.43
CA THR A 512 -7.36 -8.10 -0.36
C THR A 512 -7.75 -7.08 -1.41
N TYR A 513 -8.49 -7.53 -2.42
CA TYR A 513 -9.24 -6.62 -3.29
C TYR A 513 -10.58 -6.28 -2.64
N ASN A 514 -10.84 -4.98 -2.42
CA ASN A 514 -12.08 -4.39 -1.90
C ASN A 514 -12.44 -4.68 -0.42
N ASN A 515 -11.62 -5.42 0.35
CA ASN A 515 -11.93 -5.74 1.75
C ASN A 515 -10.84 -5.30 2.74
N GLY A 516 -9.86 -4.50 2.30
CA GLY A 516 -8.77 -4.01 3.17
C GLY A 516 -7.78 -5.09 3.59
N VAL A 517 -7.32 -5.05 4.84
CA VAL A 517 -6.26 -5.90 5.39
C VAL A 517 -6.78 -6.68 6.60
N TYR A 518 -6.53 -7.98 6.62
CA TYR A 518 -6.78 -8.84 7.77
C TYR A 518 -5.47 -9.27 8.41
N LEU A 519 -5.43 -9.28 9.74
CA LEU A 519 -4.39 -9.92 10.54
C LEU A 519 -5.01 -11.11 11.28
N ILE A 520 -4.48 -12.30 11.02
CA ILE A 520 -4.92 -13.56 11.63
C ILE A 520 -3.84 -14.05 12.60
N SER A 521 -4.28 -14.59 13.74
CA SER A 521 -3.40 -15.14 14.79
C SER A 521 -2.46 -16.25 14.29
N ASP A 522 -1.46 -16.59 15.09
CA ASP A 522 -0.48 -17.64 14.81
C ASP A 522 -1.11 -19.04 14.70
N ASP A 523 -2.18 -19.29 15.46
CA ASP A 523 -2.98 -20.54 15.41
C ASP A 523 -4.01 -20.55 14.26
N ASN A 524 -4.10 -19.48 13.46
CA ASN A 524 -4.95 -19.31 12.29
C ASN A 524 -6.48 -19.22 12.58
N ILE A 525 -6.89 -19.05 13.84
CA ILE A 525 -8.30 -19.09 14.24
C ILE A 525 -8.88 -17.71 14.52
N GLU A 526 -8.11 -16.82 15.14
CA GLU A 526 -8.57 -15.51 15.57
C GLU A 526 -8.26 -14.43 14.53
N GLN A 527 -9.27 -13.63 14.19
CA GLN A 527 -9.08 -12.37 13.47
C GLN A 527 -8.62 -11.31 14.47
N VAL A 528 -7.31 -11.06 14.53
CA VAL A 528 -6.68 -10.10 15.45
C VAL A 528 -7.05 -8.67 15.06
N GLN A 529 -6.98 -8.35 13.74
CA GLN A 529 -7.30 -7.03 13.19
C GLN A 529 -8.00 -7.17 11.84
N HIS A 530 -8.83 -6.19 11.53
CA HIS A 530 -9.37 -5.96 10.19
C HIS A 530 -9.38 -4.46 9.92
N PHE A 531 -8.48 -4.01 9.07
CA PHE A 531 -8.36 -2.61 8.69
C PHE A 531 -9.04 -2.37 7.35
N THR A 532 -9.90 -1.37 7.32
CA THR A 532 -10.52 -0.82 6.11
C THR A 532 -10.29 0.70 6.06
N ALA A 533 -10.48 1.30 4.89
CA ALA A 533 -10.40 2.74 4.75
C ALA A 533 -11.42 3.50 5.63
N GLU A 534 -12.52 2.84 6.00
CA GLU A 534 -13.60 3.41 6.83
C GLU A 534 -13.32 3.32 8.34
N ASN A 535 -12.56 2.32 8.79
CA ASN A 535 -12.32 2.09 10.22
C ASN A 535 -10.88 2.38 10.68
N SER A 536 -10.00 2.78 9.75
CA SER A 536 -8.59 3.03 10.02
C SER A 536 -8.03 4.12 9.08
N GLU A 537 -6.73 4.41 9.20
CA GLU A 537 -6.01 5.33 8.30
C GLU A 537 -5.51 4.63 7.02
N LEU A 538 -5.97 3.43 6.72
CA LEU A 538 -5.71 2.75 5.46
C LEU A 538 -6.23 3.61 4.31
N LEU A 539 -5.42 3.79 3.25
CA LEU A 539 -5.76 4.67 2.13
C LEU A 539 -6.84 4.09 1.22
N SER A 540 -6.88 2.76 1.07
CA SER A 540 -7.83 2.05 0.21
C SER A 540 -8.06 0.63 0.70
N ASN A 541 -9.24 0.08 0.37
CA ASN A 541 -9.55 -1.33 0.58
C ASN A 541 -8.95 -2.25 -0.49
N ASN A 542 -8.36 -1.67 -1.56
CA ASN A 542 -7.62 -2.40 -2.60
C ASN A 542 -6.13 -2.45 -2.25
N ILE A 543 -5.68 -3.57 -1.74
CA ILE A 543 -4.28 -3.79 -1.39
C ILE A 543 -3.60 -4.48 -2.57
N LEU A 544 -2.53 -3.87 -3.08
CA LEU A 544 -1.77 -4.38 -4.23
C LEU A 544 -0.54 -5.19 -3.79
N SER A 545 0.13 -4.71 -2.75
CA SER A 545 1.36 -5.33 -2.23
C SER A 545 1.54 -5.05 -0.75
N MET A 546 2.40 -5.83 -0.10
CA MET A 546 2.68 -5.71 1.33
C MET A 546 4.14 -6.07 1.62
N ALA A 547 4.77 -5.34 2.55
CA ALA A 547 6.10 -5.66 3.05
C ALA A 547 6.20 -5.38 4.55
N ILE A 548 7.00 -6.16 5.27
CA ILE A 548 7.19 -6.02 6.72
C ILE A 548 8.64 -5.68 7.01
N ASN A 549 8.84 -4.67 7.87
CA ASN A 549 10.09 -4.43 8.54
C ASN A 549 10.14 -5.29 9.81
N ASP A 550 10.75 -6.43 9.72
CA ASP A 550 10.83 -7.39 10.82
C ASP A 550 11.58 -6.85 12.06
N VAL A 551 12.39 -5.81 11.90
CA VAL A 551 13.14 -5.22 13.02
C VAL A 551 12.26 -4.29 13.84
N SER A 552 11.44 -3.46 13.19
CA SER A 552 10.55 -2.50 13.86
C SER A 552 9.14 -3.03 14.11
N GLY A 553 8.70 -4.00 13.33
CA GLY A 553 7.31 -4.45 13.27
C GLY A 553 6.43 -3.59 12.37
N GLU A 554 6.98 -2.63 11.62
CA GLU A 554 6.23 -1.77 10.70
C GLU A 554 5.80 -2.57 9.46
N VAL A 555 4.51 -2.55 9.17
CA VAL A 555 3.89 -3.21 8.01
C VAL A 555 3.49 -2.15 6.99
N PHE A 556 3.99 -2.26 5.77
CA PHE A 556 3.72 -1.36 4.66
C PHE A 556 2.63 -1.95 3.76
N PHE A 557 1.68 -1.11 3.36
CA PHE A 557 0.57 -1.46 2.47
C PHE A 557 0.62 -0.58 1.22
N GLY A 558 0.97 -1.18 0.09
CA GLY A 558 0.83 -0.58 -1.23
C GLY A 558 -0.62 -0.71 -1.69
N THR A 559 -1.28 0.40 -1.95
CA THR A 559 -2.68 0.45 -2.37
C THR A 559 -2.80 1.12 -3.74
N ASP A 560 -3.97 1.04 -4.37
CA ASP A 560 -4.29 1.78 -5.58
C ASP A 560 -4.34 3.31 -5.38
N LYS A 561 -4.28 3.78 -4.11
CA LYS A 561 -4.29 5.19 -3.73
C LYS A 561 -2.97 5.71 -3.15
N GLY A 562 -1.97 4.86 -3.05
CA GLY A 562 -0.66 5.20 -2.52
C GLY A 562 -0.17 4.25 -1.44
N LEU A 563 0.87 4.63 -0.73
CA LEU A 563 1.52 3.84 0.31
C LEU A 563 1.16 4.37 1.70
N CYS A 564 0.80 3.46 2.59
CA CYS A 564 0.74 3.72 4.03
C CYS A 564 1.41 2.61 4.82
N SER A 565 1.70 2.86 6.09
CA SER A 565 2.22 1.85 7.01
C SER A 565 1.50 1.88 8.35
N TYR A 566 1.56 0.74 9.03
CA TYR A 566 1.04 0.52 10.37
C TYR A 566 2.13 -0.06 11.27
N MET A 567 2.33 0.50 12.45
CA MET A 567 3.28 -0.02 13.42
C MET A 567 2.63 -1.16 14.22
N SER A 568 2.99 -2.39 13.85
CA SER A 568 2.52 -3.61 14.51
C SER A 568 3.30 -3.89 15.80
N ASP A 569 2.78 -4.80 16.60
CA ASP A 569 3.36 -5.26 17.87
C ASP A 569 4.20 -6.55 17.74
N ALA A 570 4.50 -7.01 16.51
CA ALA A 570 5.33 -8.19 16.27
C ALA A 570 6.62 -7.84 15.52
N THR A 571 7.74 -8.27 16.06
CA THR A 571 9.07 -8.16 15.43
C THR A 571 9.69 -9.54 15.22
N ALA A 572 10.77 -9.63 14.45
CA ALA A 572 11.53 -10.88 14.34
C ALA A 572 11.97 -11.38 15.72
N ALA A 573 11.73 -12.67 15.96
CA ALA A 573 12.13 -13.31 17.22
C ALA A 573 13.66 -13.46 17.32
N ALA A 574 14.22 -13.16 18.48
CA ALA A 574 15.62 -13.45 18.76
C ALA A 574 15.84 -14.97 18.95
N GLY A 575 16.87 -15.53 18.35
CA GLY A 575 17.23 -16.93 18.58
C GLY A 575 17.61 -17.19 20.04
N GLU A 576 18.31 -16.23 20.66
CA GLU A 576 18.68 -16.23 22.09
C GLU A 576 18.32 -14.89 22.73
N MET A 577 17.75 -14.96 23.93
CA MET A 577 17.54 -13.78 24.77
C MET A 577 18.81 -13.46 25.54
N GLU A 578 19.41 -12.30 25.25
CA GLU A 578 20.63 -11.83 25.91
C GLU A 578 20.34 -10.56 26.73
N LYS A 579 21.03 -10.40 27.84
CA LYS A 579 20.81 -9.29 28.77
C LYS A 579 20.94 -7.92 28.13
N ASP A 580 21.80 -7.79 27.13
CA ASP A 580 22.07 -6.52 26.45
C ASP A 580 21.07 -6.23 25.33
N ASN A 581 20.33 -7.25 24.85
CA ASN A 581 19.35 -7.15 23.78
C ASN A 581 17.91 -7.06 24.29
N VAL A 582 17.65 -7.56 25.53
CA VAL A 582 16.31 -7.52 26.14
C VAL A 582 16.15 -6.23 26.96
N TYR A 583 15.35 -5.32 26.46
CA TYR A 583 15.06 -4.04 27.13
C TYR A 583 13.63 -3.58 26.88
N ALA A 584 13.18 -2.60 27.65
CA ALA A 584 11.86 -2.00 27.50
C ALA A 584 11.94 -0.50 27.15
N TYR A 585 10.99 -0.04 26.36
CA TYR A 585 10.83 1.39 26.05
C TYR A 585 9.33 1.78 25.98
N PRO A 586 8.99 3.09 26.24
CA PRO A 586 9.89 4.10 26.81
C PRO A 586 10.34 3.71 28.22
N ASN A 587 11.53 4.11 28.59
CA ASN A 587 12.05 3.87 29.91
C ASN A 587 12.98 5.04 30.35
N PRO A 588 12.56 5.92 31.27
CA PRO A 588 11.35 5.83 32.09
C PRO A 588 10.06 6.12 31.31
N VAL A 589 8.96 5.51 31.77
CA VAL A 589 7.59 5.83 31.35
C VAL A 589 7.14 7.09 32.06
N LYS A 590 6.84 8.16 31.32
CA LYS A 590 6.44 9.46 31.85
C LYS A 590 4.94 9.51 32.17
N PRO A 591 4.48 10.48 33.00
CA PRO A 591 3.06 10.60 33.41
C PRO A 591 2.09 10.82 32.23
N ASP A 592 2.57 11.52 31.20
CA ASP A 592 1.83 11.87 29.97
C ASP A 592 1.85 10.78 28.90
N TYR A 593 2.56 9.70 29.13
CA TYR A 593 2.61 8.59 28.18
C TYR A 593 1.43 7.63 28.34
N ALA A 594 0.56 7.60 27.36
CA ALA A 594 -0.63 6.74 27.32
C ALA A 594 -0.47 5.52 26.36
N GLY A 595 0.67 5.39 25.69
CA GLY A 595 0.93 4.29 24.75
C GLY A 595 1.35 2.99 25.44
N LEU A 596 1.58 1.95 24.64
CA LEU A 596 2.05 0.65 25.11
C LEU A 596 3.56 0.68 25.44
N ILE A 597 3.89 0.11 26.59
CA ILE A 597 5.28 -0.13 27.00
C ILE A 597 5.72 -1.41 26.30
N THR A 598 6.78 -1.32 25.53
CA THR A 598 7.23 -2.42 24.64
C THR A 598 8.52 -3.04 25.18
N VAL A 599 8.54 -4.35 25.33
CA VAL A 599 9.72 -5.16 25.64
C VAL A 599 10.19 -5.83 24.36
N VAL A 600 11.45 -5.72 23.99
CA VAL A 600 12.03 -6.26 22.74
C VAL A 600 13.19 -7.20 23.02
N GLY A 601 13.66 -7.89 21.95
CA GLY A 601 14.78 -8.85 22.02
C GLY A 601 14.36 -10.21 22.55
N LEU A 602 13.08 -10.55 22.47
CA LEU A 602 12.51 -11.79 22.98
C LEU A 602 12.63 -12.93 21.95
N SER A 603 12.66 -14.17 22.42
CA SER A 603 12.48 -15.35 21.58
C SER A 603 11.01 -15.55 21.24
N MET A 604 10.73 -16.35 20.23
CA MET A 604 9.37 -16.74 19.84
C MET A 604 8.64 -17.35 21.04
N ASN A 605 7.37 -16.95 21.26
CA ASN A 605 6.50 -17.45 22.34
C ASN A 605 7.12 -17.38 23.74
N ALA A 606 8.06 -16.46 23.98
CA ALA A 606 8.69 -16.33 25.29
C ALA A 606 7.64 -15.94 26.35
N ASP A 607 7.68 -16.63 27.50
CA ASP A 607 6.89 -16.24 28.67
C ASP A 607 7.45 -14.94 29.25
N VAL A 608 6.58 -13.95 29.47
CA VAL A 608 6.92 -12.65 30.04
C VAL A 608 6.09 -12.42 31.30
N LYS A 609 6.75 -12.07 32.39
CA LYS A 609 6.11 -11.67 33.65
C LYS A 609 6.63 -10.32 34.09
N ILE A 610 5.74 -9.40 34.37
CA ILE A 610 6.06 -8.10 34.96
C ILE A 610 5.68 -8.13 36.44
N THR A 611 6.64 -7.82 37.28
CA THR A 611 6.47 -7.86 38.75
C THR A 611 6.90 -6.55 39.38
N THR A 612 6.39 -6.25 40.58
CA THR A 612 6.95 -5.23 41.43
C THR A 612 8.37 -5.61 41.87
N SER A 613 9.12 -4.68 42.47
CA SER A 613 10.43 -4.95 43.04
C SER A 613 10.38 -5.95 44.24
N SER A 614 9.20 -6.13 44.85
CA SER A 614 8.96 -7.15 45.90
C SER A 614 8.52 -8.52 45.35
N GLY A 615 8.38 -8.67 44.05
CA GLY A 615 8.02 -9.94 43.38
C GLY A 615 6.53 -10.17 43.16
N ALA A 616 5.65 -9.21 43.50
CA ALA A 616 4.22 -9.33 43.22
C ALA A 616 3.97 -9.23 41.72
N LEU A 617 3.22 -10.19 41.13
CA LEU A 617 2.85 -10.22 39.74
C LEU A 617 1.92 -9.05 39.40
N VAL A 618 2.22 -8.35 38.31
CA VAL A 618 1.46 -7.19 37.80
C VAL A 618 0.80 -7.53 36.46
N ALA A 619 1.59 -8.05 35.53
CA ALA A 619 1.12 -8.47 34.20
C ALA A 619 1.89 -9.68 33.74
N GLN A 620 1.32 -10.48 32.84
CA GLN A 620 1.98 -11.62 32.21
C GLN A 620 1.38 -11.88 30.83
N GLY A 621 2.17 -12.52 29.95
CA GLY A 621 1.76 -12.97 28.63
C GLY A 621 2.88 -13.65 27.90
N LYS A 622 2.67 -13.86 26.60
CA LYS A 622 3.67 -14.39 25.67
C LYS A 622 4.12 -13.32 24.68
N SER A 623 5.33 -13.43 24.18
CA SER A 623 5.83 -12.52 23.15
C SER A 623 5.18 -12.80 21.79
N ASN A 624 4.93 -11.73 21.03
CA ASN A 624 4.63 -11.78 19.60
C ASN A 624 5.95 -11.67 18.82
N GLY A 625 6.50 -12.82 18.41
CA GLY A 625 7.87 -12.84 17.89
C GLY A 625 8.86 -12.34 18.93
N GLY A 626 9.62 -11.29 18.58
CA GLY A 626 10.61 -10.65 19.46
C GLY A 626 10.08 -9.60 20.43
N THR A 627 8.76 -9.40 20.52
CA THR A 627 8.16 -8.25 21.21
C THR A 627 7.05 -8.67 22.19
N PHE A 628 6.97 -8.02 23.33
CA PHE A 628 5.84 -8.08 24.28
C PHE A 628 5.39 -6.68 24.63
N THR A 629 4.08 -6.43 24.67
CA THR A 629 3.50 -5.13 24.98
C THR A 629 2.74 -5.14 26.31
N TRP A 630 2.82 -4.03 27.04
CA TRP A 630 2.11 -3.82 28.30
C TRP A 630 1.53 -2.39 28.38
N ASP A 631 0.29 -2.27 28.73
CA ASP A 631 -0.43 -0.99 28.85
C ASP A 631 -0.08 -0.19 30.12
N GLY A 632 0.77 -0.74 30.98
CA GLY A 632 1.14 -0.11 32.27
C GLY A 632 0.07 -0.24 33.35
N ASN A 633 -0.90 -1.14 33.17
CA ASN A 633 -1.95 -1.43 34.16
C ASN A 633 -1.70 -2.75 34.89
N ASP A 634 -2.30 -2.89 36.07
CA ASP A 634 -2.34 -4.16 36.79
C ASP A 634 -3.47 -5.08 36.25
N ALA A 635 -3.57 -6.30 36.80
CA ALA A 635 -4.59 -7.27 36.41
C ALA A 635 -6.05 -6.79 36.65
N SER A 636 -6.25 -5.72 37.37
CA SER A 636 -7.54 -5.09 37.65
C SER A 636 -7.83 -3.91 36.68
N GLY A 637 -6.91 -3.63 35.74
CA GLY A 637 -7.03 -2.52 34.80
C GLY A 637 -6.66 -1.15 35.35
N ASN A 638 -6.05 -1.07 36.55
CA ASN A 638 -5.64 0.19 37.16
C ASN A 638 -4.19 0.51 36.79
N ARG A 639 -3.91 1.81 36.51
CA ARG A 639 -2.54 2.28 36.25
C ARG A 639 -1.68 1.97 37.50
N VAL A 640 -0.54 1.34 37.26
CA VAL A 640 0.40 0.99 38.33
C VAL A 640 1.08 2.22 38.93
N ALA A 641 1.45 2.18 40.20
CA ALA A 641 2.12 3.28 40.90
C ALA A 641 3.52 3.57 40.36
N SER A 642 4.04 4.78 40.61
CA SER A 642 5.44 5.11 40.32
C SER A 642 6.38 4.12 41.01
N GLY A 643 7.36 3.62 40.32
CA GLY A 643 8.29 2.61 40.82
C GLY A 643 9.11 1.92 39.76
N VAL A 644 9.93 0.96 40.17
CA VAL A 644 10.68 0.10 39.26
C VAL A 644 10.01 -1.27 39.24
N TYR A 645 9.68 -1.69 38.02
CA TYR A 645 9.08 -3.00 37.71
C TYR A 645 10.12 -3.89 37.06
N MET A 646 10.09 -5.19 37.41
CA MET A 646 10.99 -6.19 36.86
C MET A 646 10.27 -6.94 35.75
N VAL A 647 10.87 -6.99 34.58
CA VAL A 647 10.42 -7.85 33.46
C VAL A 647 11.24 -9.13 33.51
N MET A 648 10.59 -10.23 33.77
CA MET A 648 11.21 -11.56 33.82
C MET A 648 10.75 -12.34 32.59
N THR A 649 11.68 -12.90 31.84
CA THR A 649 11.38 -13.65 30.62
C THR A 649 11.91 -15.08 30.71
N ALA A 650 11.28 -16.01 30.02
CA ALA A 650 11.76 -17.39 29.82
C ALA A 650 11.44 -17.84 28.38
N LYS A 651 12.24 -18.73 27.81
CA LYS A 651 11.86 -19.38 26.54
C LYS A 651 10.62 -20.28 26.77
N GLU A 652 9.94 -20.62 25.70
CA GLU A 652 8.73 -21.45 25.73
C GLU A 652 8.94 -22.82 26.42
N ASP A 653 10.14 -23.38 26.31
CA ASP A 653 10.53 -24.60 27.02
C ASP A 653 10.89 -24.41 28.51
N GLY A 654 10.73 -23.17 29.02
CA GLY A 654 11.07 -22.77 30.37
C GLY A 654 12.58 -22.58 30.63
N SER A 655 13.40 -22.74 29.61
CA SER A 655 14.86 -22.55 29.72
C SER A 655 15.22 -21.06 29.62
N LYS A 656 16.43 -20.73 29.98
CA LYS A 656 17.18 -19.47 29.86
C LYS A 656 16.35 -18.24 29.58
N GLY A 657 16.08 -17.46 30.61
CA GLY A 657 15.43 -16.14 30.48
C GLY A 657 16.37 -14.99 30.84
N CYS A 658 15.90 -13.80 30.56
CA CYS A 658 16.54 -12.54 30.94
C CYS A 658 15.67 -11.72 31.88
N VAL A 659 16.29 -10.75 32.53
CA VAL A 659 15.56 -9.78 33.37
C VAL A 659 15.97 -8.36 32.95
N CYS A 660 14.98 -7.55 32.59
CA CYS A 660 15.17 -6.10 32.42
C CYS A 660 14.26 -5.32 33.38
N LYS A 661 14.33 -4.00 33.35
CA LYS A 661 13.62 -3.11 34.28
C LYS A 661 12.85 -2.05 33.53
N ILE A 662 11.68 -1.68 34.06
CA ILE A 662 10.86 -0.56 33.63
C ILE A 662 10.73 0.42 34.80
N ALA A 663 11.09 1.67 34.59
CA ALA A 663 10.84 2.74 35.55
C ALA A 663 9.54 3.47 35.15
N ILE A 664 8.58 3.55 36.04
CA ILE A 664 7.32 4.27 35.85
C ILE A 664 7.31 5.50 36.77
N VAL A 665 6.96 6.64 36.20
CA VAL A 665 6.79 7.92 36.87
C VAL A 665 5.36 8.38 36.59
N ASN A 666 4.56 8.59 37.61
CA ASN A 666 3.20 9.12 37.52
C ASN A 666 3.13 10.54 38.10
#